data_5128b646c7f08d2308e1a82ecf4e3160
#
_entry.id   5128b646c7f08d2308e1a82ecf4e3160
#
_cell.length_a   1.000
_cell.length_b   1.000
_cell.length_c   1.000
_cell.angle_alpha   90.00
_cell.angle_beta   90.00
_cell.angle_gamma   90.00
#
_symmetry.space_group_name_H-M   'P 1'
#
loop_
_entity.id
_entity.type
_entity.pdbx_description
1 polymer ?
#
loop_
_entity_poly.entity_id
_entity_poly.type
_entity_poly.pdbx_seq_one_letter_code
_entity_poly.pdbx_strand_id
1 'polypeptide(L)'
;MTGRRFLCLCLCLCLMMAVLPACAEKDTANAPVFEDGMAQPVFSCTNLRDADYTNEGSEILRFCVYVETDYDTDADGKADLVEALVQVPRSAAEGAFRAATIYDPTPYGAGTVDENAMNSTIRMNPVPFDYSRLYEPGSKRTPIGCVSTLDAAEAEEPESWNYKVPFSDEEGYTYARLYDYYLVRGFAVVEAGGIGTYGSEGYELCGLDLERDAHKCVVEWLTGDRVAFTDPYNNIEIRAEWSNGNVAMTGCSYGGTIPFEVATTGVKGLRTIIPYAGIASWYDYTNSQGIPRLQSAAYVNDLASYNSGAAYLDDDWTVINDDYASLLWQLSQDQLAANGNYNEFWAARDYSLDSSRINCSALIVHGLNDFNVLTKQSDLMVRAFTRAGQPWKLVLHQDGHNYLNNMIVNGELWEDTVNKWLSHYLYDVDNGIENIPAVTVQSNADGSFRSYDSWGEFESETFAYDKTVNPDGVSHVDTANLSEYRDLYLKATDDFGRPLLRDNYYLSLPEGTGATYVFEVPDNYTMYGIPEVHLRMSTPDTDKEAMMVTAALIDTIDGETGFKAYLTKARLHDCVPVKTIGEVETGPRLARTKMKELVKSSATAKLITFGYTDLQNHDGGYEGRDYTRPEEPMTAGEYYNYTIYLQPTVYTFEPGHKAVLVITGWDPYIEAYSEGDSTEKPRDYSFDIDNAAFEFRFPLCVQPSH
;
A
#
# COMPACT_ATOMS: atom_id res chain seq x y z
N MET A 1 -40.53 75.64 -10.40
CA MET A 1 -39.25 75.09 -10.76
C MET A 1 -38.95 73.76 -9.99
N THR A 2 -39.91 72.87 -9.89
CA THR A 2 -39.79 71.63 -9.09
C THR A 2 -40.23 70.36 -9.79
N GLY A 3 -40.61 70.45 -11.07
CA GLY A 3 -41.10 69.25 -11.81
C GLY A 3 -40.11 68.55 -12.79
N ARG A 4 -38.95 69.21 -13.09
CA ARG A 4 -37.98 68.64 -14.09
C ARG A 4 -36.80 67.90 -13.50
N ARG A 5 -36.56 67.99 -12.19
CA ARG A 5 -35.48 67.23 -11.58
C ARG A 5 -35.85 65.80 -11.11
N PHE A 6 -37.15 65.49 -10.97
CA PHE A 6 -37.63 64.16 -10.58
C PHE A 6 -37.71 63.18 -11.74
N LEU A 7 -37.90 63.69 -12.97
CA LEU A 7 -38.01 62.84 -14.15
C LEU A 7 -36.63 62.31 -14.63
N CYS A 8 -35.54 63.07 -14.39
CA CYS A 8 -34.19 62.59 -14.72
C CYS A 8 -33.66 61.55 -13.74
N LEU A 9 -34.08 61.57 -12.46
CA LEU A 9 -33.63 60.60 -11.47
C LEU A 9 -34.29 59.21 -11.69
N CYS A 10 -35.56 59.22 -12.11
CA CYS A 10 -36.26 57.95 -12.44
C CYS A 10 -35.75 57.29 -13.76
N LEU A 11 -35.33 58.08 -14.75
CA LEU A 11 -34.76 57.51 -15.99
C LEU A 11 -33.30 56.99 -15.74
N CYS A 12 -32.53 57.61 -14.87
CA CYS A 12 -31.23 57.07 -14.51
C CYS A 12 -31.33 55.82 -13.62
N LEU A 13 -32.34 55.68 -12.74
CA LEU A 13 -32.59 54.45 -12.02
C LEU A 13 -33.13 53.31 -12.90
N CYS A 14 -33.94 53.63 -13.92
CA CYS A 14 -34.41 52.60 -14.88
C CYS A 14 -33.32 52.15 -15.88
N LEU A 15 -32.32 52.98 -16.16
CA LEU A 15 -31.16 52.60 -16.98
C LEU A 15 -30.04 51.89 -16.20
N MET A 16 -30.00 51.98 -14.87
CA MET A 16 -29.09 51.19 -14.04
C MET A 16 -29.63 49.79 -13.67
N MET A 17 -30.92 49.52 -13.90
CA MET A 17 -31.49 48.16 -13.71
C MET A 17 -31.44 47.29 -14.96
N ALA A 18 -30.87 47.76 -16.06
CA ALA A 18 -30.88 47.05 -17.35
C ALA A 18 -29.48 46.50 -17.75
N VAL A 19 -28.51 46.49 -16.84
CA VAL A 19 -27.20 45.81 -17.06
C VAL A 19 -26.80 45.15 -15.75
N LEU A 20 -27.65 44.25 -15.26
CA LEU A 20 -27.17 43.06 -14.64
C LEU A 20 -26.74 42.16 -15.80
N PRO A 21 -25.49 41.71 -15.90
CA PRO A 21 -25.20 40.60 -16.80
C PRO A 21 -26.14 39.48 -16.32
N ALA A 22 -26.95 38.97 -17.22
CA ALA A 22 -27.55 37.64 -17.05
C ALA A 22 -26.33 36.78 -16.74
N CYS A 23 -26.20 36.32 -15.50
CA CYS A 23 -25.42 35.11 -15.26
C CYS A 23 -26.09 34.11 -16.21
N ALA A 24 -25.42 33.83 -17.31
CA ALA A 24 -25.74 32.63 -18.09
C ALA A 24 -25.74 31.53 -17.02
N GLU A 25 -26.85 30.84 -16.85
CA GLU A 25 -26.84 29.58 -16.13
C GLU A 25 -25.71 28.81 -16.80
N LYS A 26 -24.62 28.60 -16.06
CA LYS A 26 -23.55 27.73 -16.52
C LYS A 26 -24.23 26.41 -16.81
N ASP A 27 -24.06 25.93 -18.02
CA ASP A 27 -24.51 24.59 -18.39
C ASP A 27 -23.81 23.62 -17.40
N THR A 28 -24.56 23.02 -16.50
CA THR A 28 -24.06 22.06 -15.50
C THR A 28 -24.09 20.65 -16.05
N ALA A 29 -24.11 20.51 -17.38
CA ALA A 29 -24.04 19.23 -18.05
C ALA A 29 -22.86 18.40 -17.51
N ASN A 30 -23.15 17.14 -17.19
CA ASN A 30 -22.19 16.18 -16.64
C ASN A 30 -21.57 16.56 -15.26
N ALA A 31 -22.15 17.51 -14.53
CA ALA A 31 -21.77 17.72 -13.12
C ALA A 31 -22.15 16.50 -12.28
N PRO A 32 -21.38 16.16 -11.23
CA PRO A 32 -21.70 15.04 -10.34
C PRO A 32 -23.12 15.11 -9.80
N VAL A 33 -23.83 14.00 -9.88
CA VAL A 33 -25.19 13.80 -9.34
C VAL A 33 -25.10 12.76 -8.23
N PHE A 34 -25.70 13.04 -7.09
CA PHE A 34 -25.65 12.14 -5.94
C PHE A 34 -27.03 11.58 -5.64
N GLU A 35 -27.13 10.23 -5.63
CA GLU A 35 -28.33 9.49 -5.21
C GLU A 35 -27.89 8.34 -4.30
N ASP A 36 -28.70 7.99 -3.31
CA ASP A 36 -28.38 6.97 -2.31
C ASP A 36 -27.02 7.21 -1.60
N GLY A 37 -26.62 8.48 -1.50
CA GLY A 37 -25.37 8.88 -0.82
C GLY A 37 -24.10 8.72 -1.65
N MET A 38 -24.17 8.39 -2.94
CA MET A 38 -23.01 8.19 -3.81
C MET A 38 -23.19 8.90 -5.16
N ALA A 39 -22.05 9.22 -5.78
CA ALA A 39 -22.02 9.80 -7.12
C ALA A 39 -22.57 8.79 -8.15
N GLN A 40 -23.40 9.30 -9.05
CA GLN A 40 -24.04 8.50 -10.11
C GLN A 40 -23.38 8.81 -11.46
N PRO A 41 -23.39 7.87 -12.41
CA PRO A 41 -22.88 8.12 -13.74
C PRO A 41 -23.66 9.23 -14.44
N VAL A 42 -22.95 10.18 -15.00
CA VAL A 42 -23.56 11.36 -15.65
C VAL A 42 -23.30 11.37 -17.16
N PHE A 43 -22.40 10.53 -17.65
CA PHE A 43 -22.18 10.28 -19.07
C PHE A 43 -21.68 8.84 -19.30
N SER A 44 -21.75 8.38 -20.55
CA SER A 44 -21.18 7.09 -20.95
C SER A 44 -19.89 7.32 -21.72
N CYS A 45 -18.81 6.69 -21.28
CA CYS A 45 -17.54 6.71 -21.98
C CYS A 45 -17.11 5.26 -22.25
N THR A 46 -17.36 4.78 -23.46
CA THR A 46 -17.07 3.39 -23.87
C THR A 46 -15.70 3.23 -24.50
N ASN A 47 -15.08 4.33 -24.91
CA ASN A 47 -13.81 4.37 -25.65
C ASN A 47 -12.58 4.70 -24.81
N LEU A 48 -12.68 4.79 -23.48
CA LEU A 48 -11.56 5.10 -22.59
C LEU A 48 -10.34 4.15 -22.75
N ARG A 49 -10.57 2.98 -23.33
CA ARG A 49 -9.56 1.92 -23.49
C ARG A 49 -9.19 1.63 -24.93
N ASP A 50 -9.73 2.39 -25.86
CA ASP A 50 -9.41 2.17 -27.25
C ASP A 50 -7.98 2.63 -27.52
N ALA A 51 -7.20 1.83 -28.25
CA ALA A 51 -5.85 2.18 -28.64
C ALA A 51 -5.78 3.47 -29.47
N ASP A 52 -6.88 3.78 -30.15
CA ASP A 52 -7.04 4.98 -30.97
C ASP A 52 -7.73 6.13 -30.21
N TYR A 53 -7.70 6.11 -28.87
CA TYR A 53 -8.29 7.17 -28.06
C TYR A 53 -7.65 8.52 -28.38
N THR A 54 -8.48 9.53 -28.59
CA THR A 54 -8.06 10.92 -28.77
C THR A 54 -8.91 11.84 -27.89
N ASN A 55 -8.37 12.97 -27.49
CA ASN A 55 -9.11 13.97 -26.74
C ASN A 55 -10.19 14.67 -27.58
N GLU A 56 -10.06 14.71 -28.92
CA GLU A 56 -11.02 15.37 -29.79
C GLU A 56 -12.43 14.75 -29.68
N GLY A 57 -13.38 15.52 -29.17
CA GLY A 57 -14.77 15.10 -29.04
C GLY A 57 -15.03 14.08 -27.90
N SER A 58 -14.02 13.72 -27.11
CA SER A 58 -14.17 12.80 -25.98
C SER A 58 -14.70 13.50 -24.73
N GLU A 59 -15.48 12.77 -23.91
CA GLU A 59 -16.03 13.28 -22.64
C GLU A 59 -14.97 13.36 -21.53
N ILE A 60 -13.88 12.61 -21.64
CA ILE A 60 -12.71 12.65 -20.77
C ILE A 60 -11.55 13.21 -21.56
N LEU A 61 -10.82 14.15 -20.97
CA LEU A 61 -9.54 14.63 -21.48
C LEU A 61 -8.41 13.90 -20.78
N ARG A 62 -7.35 13.54 -21.52
CA ARG A 62 -6.12 12.93 -21.04
C ARG A 62 -4.94 13.78 -21.49
N PHE A 63 -4.08 14.13 -20.56
CA PHE A 63 -2.86 14.91 -20.85
C PHE A 63 -1.85 14.72 -19.74
N CYS A 64 -0.56 14.93 -20.02
CA CYS A 64 0.50 14.97 -19.05
C CYS A 64 0.74 16.38 -18.55
N VAL A 65 1.16 16.49 -17.30
CA VAL A 65 1.67 17.72 -16.70
C VAL A 65 2.97 17.43 -15.95
N TYR A 66 3.82 18.43 -15.81
CA TYR A 66 5.13 18.35 -15.19
C TYR A 66 5.14 19.28 -13.97
N VAL A 67 4.99 18.71 -12.79
CA VAL A 67 4.85 19.44 -11.53
C VAL A 67 6.22 19.74 -10.95
N GLU A 68 6.52 21.02 -10.68
CA GLU A 68 7.83 21.44 -10.19
C GLU A 68 7.99 21.17 -8.69
N THR A 69 9.03 20.40 -8.31
CA THR A 69 9.41 20.15 -6.93
C THR A 69 10.21 21.30 -6.32
N ASP A 70 10.79 21.14 -5.13
CA ASP A 70 11.65 22.12 -4.50
C ASP A 70 13.15 21.75 -4.61
N TYR A 71 13.47 20.55 -5.01
CA TYR A 71 14.79 19.95 -4.97
C TYR A 71 15.38 19.75 -6.36
N ASP A 72 16.69 19.60 -6.41
CA ASP A 72 17.52 19.29 -7.56
C ASP A 72 18.32 18.03 -7.20
N THR A 73 17.69 16.86 -7.32
CA THR A 73 18.28 15.62 -6.83
C THR A 73 19.33 15.05 -7.77
N ASP A 74 19.27 15.38 -9.08
CA ASP A 74 20.23 14.96 -10.10
C ASP A 74 21.35 15.97 -10.34
N ALA A 75 21.29 17.15 -9.68
CA ALA A 75 22.28 18.22 -9.73
C ALA A 75 22.46 18.86 -11.11
N ASP A 76 21.40 19.00 -11.91
CA ASP A 76 21.38 19.74 -13.17
C ASP A 76 21.26 21.26 -12.97
N GLY A 77 20.98 21.71 -11.76
CA GLY A 77 20.81 23.11 -11.33
C GLY A 77 19.39 23.64 -11.40
N LYS A 78 18.39 22.80 -11.73
CA LYS A 78 16.97 23.12 -11.77
C LYS A 78 16.23 22.27 -10.75
N ALA A 79 15.07 22.75 -10.33
CA ALA A 79 14.17 21.93 -9.52
C ALA A 79 13.56 20.81 -10.38
N ASP A 80 13.57 19.59 -9.85
CA ASP A 80 13.07 18.42 -10.55
C ASP A 80 11.58 18.54 -10.89
N LEU A 81 11.18 17.97 -12.01
CA LEU A 81 9.79 17.89 -12.46
C LEU A 81 9.26 16.47 -12.28
N VAL A 82 8.05 16.37 -11.76
CA VAL A 82 7.30 15.12 -11.66
C VAL A 82 6.23 15.07 -12.74
N GLU A 83 6.31 14.07 -13.61
CA GLU A 83 5.27 13.83 -14.60
C GLU A 83 4.01 13.26 -13.92
N ALA A 84 2.85 13.78 -14.30
CA ALA A 84 1.56 13.25 -13.86
C ALA A 84 0.59 13.18 -15.03
N LEU A 85 -0.02 12.00 -15.22
CA LEU A 85 -1.10 11.80 -16.18
C LEU A 85 -2.43 12.25 -15.53
N VAL A 86 -3.12 13.17 -16.19
CA VAL A 86 -4.40 13.73 -15.77
C VAL A 86 -5.52 13.18 -16.65
N GLN A 87 -6.55 12.66 -16.03
CA GLN A 87 -7.80 12.29 -16.68
C GLN A 87 -8.93 13.11 -16.04
N VAL A 88 -9.55 13.98 -16.80
CA VAL A 88 -10.57 14.92 -16.29
C VAL A 88 -11.80 14.98 -17.20
N PRO A 89 -13.04 15.05 -16.63
CA PRO A 89 -14.23 15.29 -17.43
C PRO A 89 -14.08 16.60 -18.23
N ARG A 90 -14.32 16.53 -19.54
CA ARG A 90 -14.26 17.71 -20.45
C ARG A 90 -15.09 18.88 -19.91
N SER A 91 -16.30 18.60 -19.43
CA SER A 91 -17.18 19.63 -18.89
C SER A 91 -16.60 20.33 -17.64
N ALA A 92 -15.75 19.64 -16.85
CA ALA A 92 -15.01 20.29 -15.76
C ALA A 92 -13.89 21.21 -16.30
N ALA A 93 -13.16 20.76 -17.32
CA ALA A 93 -12.14 21.57 -17.98
C ALA A 93 -12.75 22.80 -18.68
N GLU A 94 -13.96 22.69 -19.22
CA GLU A 94 -14.77 23.78 -19.78
C GLU A 94 -15.35 24.71 -18.70
N GLY A 95 -15.22 24.35 -17.43
CA GLY A 95 -15.65 25.17 -16.29
C GLY A 95 -17.13 25.05 -15.94
N ALA A 96 -17.82 23.99 -16.39
CA ALA A 96 -19.22 23.73 -16.01
C ALA A 96 -19.33 23.42 -14.51
N PHE A 97 -18.37 22.70 -13.95
CA PHE A 97 -18.22 22.41 -12.52
C PHE A 97 -16.74 22.27 -12.16
N ARG A 98 -16.45 22.00 -10.88
CA ARG A 98 -15.10 21.63 -10.43
C ARG A 98 -15.10 20.19 -9.93
N ALA A 99 -14.23 19.37 -10.50
CA ALA A 99 -14.10 17.96 -10.17
C ALA A 99 -13.22 17.76 -8.93
N ALA A 100 -13.62 16.84 -8.06
CA ALA A 100 -12.73 16.31 -7.04
C ALA A 100 -11.78 15.28 -7.66
N THR A 101 -10.60 15.12 -7.08
CA THR A 101 -9.54 14.30 -7.64
C THR A 101 -9.32 13.02 -6.82
N ILE A 102 -9.22 11.90 -7.54
CA ILE A 102 -8.65 10.64 -7.05
C ILE A 102 -7.23 10.58 -7.59
N TYR A 103 -6.24 10.47 -6.70
CA TYR A 103 -4.83 10.42 -7.06
C TYR A 103 -4.26 9.03 -6.73
N ASP A 104 -3.74 8.34 -7.74
CA ASP A 104 -3.02 7.07 -7.63
C ASP A 104 -1.52 7.32 -7.83
N PRO A 105 -0.74 7.34 -6.75
CA PRO A 105 0.70 7.51 -6.81
C PRO A 105 1.38 6.15 -6.91
N THR A 106 1.68 5.68 -8.11
CA THR A 106 2.32 4.38 -8.30
C THR A 106 3.60 4.48 -9.11
N PRO A 107 4.77 4.18 -8.54
CA PRO A 107 6.03 4.26 -9.28
C PRO A 107 6.11 3.24 -10.43
N TYR A 108 5.31 2.17 -10.36
CA TYR A 108 5.22 1.16 -11.43
C TYR A 108 4.45 1.65 -12.66
N GLY A 109 3.62 2.67 -12.54
CA GLY A 109 2.74 3.17 -13.61
C GLY A 109 3.52 3.76 -14.79
N ALA A 110 4.66 4.37 -14.54
CA ALA A 110 5.53 4.94 -15.56
C ALA A 110 6.41 3.91 -16.30
N GLY A 111 6.37 2.66 -15.86
CA GLY A 111 7.20 1.58 -16.39
C GLY A 111 8.40 1.27 -15.50
N THR A 112 8.79 0.01 -15.49
CA THR A 112 9.88 -0.51 -14.66
C THR A 112 11.05 -0.95 -15.54
N VAL A 113 12.25 -0.93 -14.97
CA VAL A 113 13.48 -1.35 -15.65
C VAL A 113 13.77 -2.81 -15.33
N ASP A 114 14.06 -3.63 -16.35
CA ASP A 114 14.50 -5.02 -16.16
C ASP A 114 15.83 -5.07 -15.40
N GLU A 115 15.90 -5.80 -14.29
CA GLU A 115 17.10 -5.97 -13.46
C GLU A 115 18.33 -6.43 -14.28
N ASN A 116 18.12 -7.27 -15.30
CA ASN A 116 19.21 -7.71 -16.17
C ASN A 116 19.73 -6.59 -17.05
N ALA A 117 18.90 -5.65 -17.47
CA ALA A 117 19.32 -4.46 -18.21
C ALA A 117 20.13 -3.52 -17.32
N MET A 118 19.76 -3.37 -16.04
CA MET A 118 20.47 -2.54 -15.07
C MET A 118 21.90 -3.04 -14.83
N ASN A 119 22.06 -4.29 -14.49
CA ASN A 119 23.36 -4.91 -14.21
C ASN A 119 24.31 -4.89 -15.40
N SER A 120 23.81 -4.81 -16.62
CA SER A 120 24.63 -4.74 -17.85
C SER A 120 25.05 -3.32 -18.26
N THR A 121 24.29 -2.32 -17.83
CA THR A 121 24.44 -0.93 -18.31
C THR A 121 25.26 -0.07 -17.35
N ILE A 122 25.20 -0.34 -16.05
CA ILE A 122 25.90 0.42 -15.02
C ILE A 122 27.32 -0.13 -14.88
N ARG A 123 28.27 0.52 -15.54
CA ARG A 123 29.72 0.27 -15.34
C ARG A 123 30.20 1.01 -14.11
N MET A 124 30.26 0.32 -13.01
CA MET A 124 30.44 0.90 -11.70
C MET A 124 31.90 1.02 -11.28
N ASN A 125 32.31 2.21 -10.92
CA ASN A 125 33.23 2.47 -9.83
C ASN A 125 32.47 3.37 -8.85
N PRO A 126 31.52 2.85 -8.06
CA PRO A 126 30.71 3.66 -7.18
C PRO A 126 31.61 4.29 -6.12
N VAL A 127 31.30 5.52 -5.78
CA VAL A 127 31.94 6.27 -4.70
C VAL A 127 30.91 6.53 -3.59
N PRO A 128 31.32 6.75 -2.34
CA PRO A 128 30.37 7.15 -1.29
C PRO A 128 29.56 8.37 -1.74
N PHE A 129 28.24 8.26 -1.60
CA PHE A 129 27.31 9.32 -1.98
C PHE A 129 26.96 10.17 -0.76
N ASP A 130 26.99 11.48 -0.92
CA ASP A 130 26.58 12.43 0.11
C ASP A 130 25.10 12.78 -0.07
N TYR A 131 24.23 12.22 0.76
CA TYR A 131 22.79 12.47 0.73
C TYR A 131 22.40 13.95 0.88
N SER A 132 23.27 14.79 1.47
CA SER A 132 22.95 16.22 1.57
C SER A 132 22.77 16.90 0.21
N ARG A 133 23.35 16.35 -0.84
CA ARG A 133 23.18 16.82 -2.22
C ARG A 133 21.75 16.71 -2.73
N LEU A 134 21.01 15.70 -2.28
CA LEU A 134 19.62 15.49 -2.69
C LEU A 134 18.68 16.61 -2.19
N TYR A 135 19.10 17.33 -1.15
CA TYR A 135 18.32 18.40 -0.53
C TYR A 135 18.75 19.81 -0.98
N GLU A 136 19.63 19.90 -1.97
CA GLU A 136 19.97 21.21 -2.54
C GLU A 136 18.75 21.76 -3.28
N PRO A 137 18.43 23.04 -3.09
CA PRO A 137 17.29 23.65 -3.75
C PRO A 137 17.58 23.90 -5.22
N GLY A 138 16.75 23.40 -6.08
CA GLY A 138 16.84 23.65 -7.52
C GLY A 138 16.36 25.06 -7.90
N SER A 139 16.89 25.56 -9.02
CA SER A 139 16.42 26.82 -9.61
C SER A 139 15.01 26.65 -10.14
N LYS A 140 14.06 27.46 -9.66
CA LYS A 140 12.67 27.42 -10.14
C LYS A 140 12.56 27.95 -11.56
N ARG A 141 11.76 27.27 -12.39
CA ARG A 141 11.43 27.72 -13.74
C ARG A 141 10.51 28.92 -13.69
N THR A 142 10.70 29.88 -14.58
CA THR A 142 9.82 31.05 -14.69
C THR A 142 8.82 30.82 -15.82
N PRO A 143 7.51 30.78 -15.54
CA PRO A 143 6.51 30.66 -16.59
C PRO A 143 6.62 31.80 -17.60
N ILE A 144 6.59 31.49 -18.90
CA ILE A 144 6.56 32.44 -19.99
C ILE A 144 5.18 32.61 -20.62
N GLY A 145 4.25 31.78 -20.22
CA GLY A 145 2.84 31.78 -20.65
C GLY A 145 2.03 30.83 -19.78
N CYS A 146 0.73 30.85 -19.96
CA CYS A 146 -0.20 29.90 -19.35
C CYS A 146 -1.23 29.49 -20.39
N VAL A 147 -1.54 28.17 -20.42
CA VAL A 147 -2.51 27.58 -21.34
C VAL A 147 -3.67 27.00 -20.54
N SER A 148 -4.88 26.98 -21.14
CA SER A 148 -6.02 26.32 -20.54
C SER A 148 -5.85 24.80 -20.58
N THR A 149 -6.47 24.08 -19.64
CA THR A 149 -6.51 22.61 -19.65
C THR A 149 -7.04 22.06 -20.97
N LEU A 150 -8.10 22.68 -21.52
CA LEU A 150 -8.71 22.23 -22.77
C LEU A 150 -7.73 22.36 -23.95
N ASP A 151 -7.10 23.55 -24.10
CA ASP A 151 -6.15 23.77 -25.20
C ASP A 151 -4.93 22.87 -25.08
N ALA A 152 -4.42 22.64 -23.85
CA ALA A 152 -3.30 21.73 -23.62
C ALA A 152 -3.66 20.28 -23.99
N ALA A 153 -4.79 19.80 -23.49
CA ALA A 153 -5.26 18.44 -23.76
C ALA A 153 -5.58 18.20 -25.26
N GLU A 154 -6.12 19.20 -25.97
CA GLU A 154 -6.39 19.08 -27.41
C GLU A 154 -5.12 19.15 -28.28
N ALA A 155 -4.04 19.71 -27.74
CA ALA A 155 -2.73 19.71 -28.39
C ALA A 155 -1.90 18.45 -28.10
N GLU A 156 -2.29 17.65 -27.11
CA GLU A 156 -1.57 16.46 -26.67
C GLU A 156 -1.70 15.32 -27.68
N GLU A 157 -0.61 14.70 -28.04
CA GLU A 157 -0.59 13.51 -28.89
C GLU A 157 -0.65 12.26 -28.00
N PRO A 158 -1.52 11.27 -28.29
CA PRO A 158 -1.65 10.07 -27.48
C PRO A 158 -0.33 9.29 -27.29
N GLU A 159 0.56 9.35 -28.25
CA GLU A 159 1.88 8.71 -28.16
C GLU A 159 2.84 9.40 -27.17
N SER A 160 2.58 10.65 -26.79
CA SER A 160 3.36 11.37 -25.78
C SER A 160 3.02 10.96 -24.34
N TRP A 161 1.93 10.23 -24.14
CA TRP A 161 1.58 9.72 -22.84
C TRP A 161 2.56 8.63 -22.42
N ASN A 162 3.41 8.95 -21.44
CA ASN A 162 4.39 8.01 -20.92
C ASN A 162 3.74 6.91 -20.11
N TYR A 163 2.62 7.23 -19.45
CA TYR A 163 1.81 6.22 -18.81
C TYR A 163 1.21 5.31 -19.89
N LYS A 164 1.90 4.24 -20.16
CA LYS A 164 1.34 3.11 -20.87
C LYS A 164 0.31 2.46 -19.96
N VAL A 165 -0.84 3.12 -19.78
CA VAL A 165 -2.00 2.43 -19.26
C VAL A 165 -2.17 1.23 -20.17
N PRO A 166 -1.87 0.00 -19.74
CA PRO A 166 -1.98 -1.15 -20.61
C PRO A 166 -3.45 -1.31 -20.96
N PHE A 167 -3.81 -0.89 -22.16
CA PHE A 167 -5.13 -1.08 -22.71
C PHE A 167 -5.40 -2.54 -23.11
N SER A 168 -4.47 -3.45 -22.79
CA SER A 168 -4.61 -4.86 -23.15
C SER A 168 -5.69 -5.51 -22.31
N ASP A 169 -6.72 -5.97 -23.01
CA ASP A 169 -7.86 -6.71 -22.45
C ASP A 169 -7.52 -8.14 -21.98
N GLU A 170 -6.29 -8.61 -22.13
CA GLU A 170 -6.05 -10.04 -22.07
C GLU A 170 -5.89 -10.61 -20.65
N GLU A 171 -5.53 -9.82 -19.62
CA GLU A 171 -5.39 -10.35 -18.26
C GLU A 171 -5.89 -9.48 -17.10
N GLY A 172 -6.97 -8.78 -17.27
CA GLY A 172 -7.88 -8.56 -16.14
C GLY A 172 -7.57 -7.50 -15.09
N TYR A 173 -6.38 -6.95 -14.98
CA TYR A 173 -5.99 -6.02 -13.91
C TYR A 173 -5.28 -4.78 -14.43
N THR A 174 -5.98 -3.98 -15.18
CA THR A 174 -5.49 -2.65 -15.51
C THR A 174 -6.15 -1.64 -14.58
N TYR A 175 -5.37 -0.78 -13.97
CA TYR A 175 -5.82 0.34 -13.12
C TYR A 175 -6.92 1.18 -13.79
N ALA A 176 -6.92 1.28 -15.11
CA ALA A 176 -7.95 1.93 -15.88
C ALA A 176 -9.39 1.41 -15.59
N ARG A 177 -9.56 0.16 -15.16
CA ARG A 177 -10.90 -0.39 -14.85
C ARG A 177 -11.49 0.20 -13.58
N LEU A 178 -10.68 0.43 -12.57
CA LEU A 178 -11.13 1.01 -11.32
C LEU A 178 -11.54 2.47 -11.55
N TYR A 179 -10.75 3.21 -12.30
CA TYR A 179 -10.95 4.65 -12.48
C TYR A 179 -12.05 5.00 -13.48
N ASP A 180 -12.34 4.16 -14.45
CA ASP A 180 -13.51 4.35 -15.35
C ASP A 180 -14.82 4.50 -14.55
N TYR A 181 -14.95 3.76 -13.43
CA TYR A 181 -16.11 3.86 -12.56
C TYR A 181 -16.28 5.28 -12.00
N TYR A 182 -15.18 5.93 -11.60
CA TYR A 182 -15.21 7.27 -11.01
C TYR A 182 -15.25 8.37 -12.06
N LEU A 183 -14.52 8.22 -13.16
CA LEU A 183 -14.49 9.20 -14.25
C LEU A 183 -15.88 9.48 -14.81
N VAL A 184 -16.66 8.44 -15.09
CA VAL A 184 -18.05 8.62 -15.61
C VAL A 184 -19.01 9.23 -14.57
N ARG A 185 -18.59 9.37 -13.32
CA ARG A 185 -19.33 9.97 -12.21
C ARG A 185 -18.89 11.40 -11.90
N GLY A 186 -18.00 11.96 -12.73
CA GLY A 186 -17.57 13.35 -12.61
C GLY A 186 -16.39 13.58 -11.67
N PHE A 187 -15.68 12.53 -11.24
CA PHE A 187 -14.36 12.68 -10.61
C PHE A 187 -13.28 12.87 -11.67
N ALA A 188 -12.21 13.54 -11.31
CA ALA A 188 -10.96 13.49 -12.05
C ALA A 188 -10.05 12.40 -11.45
N VAL A 189 -9.15 11.86 -12.25
CA VAL A 189 -8.13 10.89 -11.83
C VAL A 189 -6.76 11.42 -12.25
N VAL A 190 -5.81 11.34 -11.33
CA VAL A 190 -4.40 11.68 -11.56
C VAL A 190 -3.55 10.47 -11.18
N GLU A 191 -2.58 10.14 -12.04
CA GLU A 191 -1.62 9.07 -11.81
C GLU A 191 -0.21 9.65 -11.94
N ALA A 192 0.68 9.39 -11.00
CA ALA A 192 2.08 9.83 -11.06
C ALA A 192 3.01 8.73 -10.55
N GLY A 193 4.12 8.54 -11.26
CA GLY A 193 5.16 7.60 -10.86
C GLY A 193 6.05 8.14 -9.73
N GLY A 194 6.18 9.46 -9.65
CA GLY A 194 7.06 10.12 -8.69
C GLY A 194 8.40 10.54 -9.29
N ILE A 195 9.26 11.07 -8.44
CA ILE A 195 10.60 11.53 -8.80
C ILE A 195 11.45 10.36 -9.33
N GLY A 196 12.28 10.59 -10.36
CA GLY A 196 13.18 9.61 -10.91
C GLY A 196 12.54 8.49 -11.74
N THR A 197 11.22 8.48 -11.86
CA THR A 197 10.49 7.56 -12.75
C THR A 197 10.47 8.07 -14.19
N TYR A 198 10.14 7.20 -15.16
CA TYR A 198 10.11 7.61 -16.57
C TYR A 198 9.18 8.80 -16.80
N GLY A 199 9.66 9.81 -17.50
CA GLY A 199 8.98 11.08 -17.73
C GLY A 199 9.19 12.14 -16.64
N SER A 200 9.65 11.75 -15.46
CA SER A 200 10.03 12.65 -14.38
C SER A 200 11.53 12.90 -14.36
N GLU A 201 11.96 14.05 -13.80
CA GLU A 201 13.36 14.35 -13.54
C GLU A 201 13.81 13.80 -12.17
N GLY A 202 15.11 13.82 -11.88
CA GLY A 202 15.68 13.47 -10.60
C GLY A 202 15.92 11.97 -10.38
N TYR A 203 16.11 11.59 -9.13
CA TYR A 203 16.45 10.20 -8.71
C TYR A 203 15.33 9.54 -7.93
N GLU A 204 15.01 8.28 -8.29
CA GLU A 204 14.16 7.42 -7.48
C GLU A 204 14.89 6.98 -6.20
N LEU A 205 14.23 7.07 -5.03
CA LEU A 205 14.88 7.01 -3.72
C LEU A 205 14.33 5.91 -2.81
N CYS A 206 13.25 5.26 -3.18
CA CYS A 206 12.53 4.26 -2.42
C CYS A 206 12.32 4.65 -0.95
N GLY A 207 11.25 5.37 -0.70
CA GLY A 207 10.73 5.63 0.64
C GLY A 207 11.37 6.80 1.40
N LEU A 208 12.27 7.59 0.79
CA LEU A 208 12.76 8.81 1.43
C LEU A 208 11.71 9.94 1.37
N ASP A 209 11.87 10.91 2.27
CA ASP A 209 10.98 12.06 2.38
C ASP A 209 10.94 12.94 1.11
N LEU A 210 11.95 12.90 0.26
CA LEU A 210 11.97 13.60 -1.04
C LEU A 210 10.97 12.98 -2.03
N GLU A 211 10.81 11.65 -2.04
CA GLU A 211 9.78 10.97 -2.82
C GLU A 211 8.39 11.39 -2.34
N ARG A 212 8.17 11.33 -1.04
CA ARG A 212 6.95 11.83 -0.39
C ARG A 212 6.65 13.28 -0.77
N ASP A 213 7.65 14.15 -0.70
CA ASP A 213 7.49 15.57 -0.98
C ASP A 213 7.26 15.84 -2.48
N ALA A 214 7.79 15.01 -3.38
CA ALA A 214 7.48 15.05 -4.79
C ALA A 214 5.99 14.74 -5.06
N HIS A 215 5.44 13.71 -4.47
CA HIS A 215 3.99 13.41 -4.55
C HIS A 215 3.13 14.47 -3.86
N LYS A 216 3.60 15.04 -2.75
CA LYS A 216 2.96 16.19 -2.10
C LYS A 216 2.85 17.39 -3.06
N CYS A 217 3.88 17.65 -3.87
CA CYS A 217 3.85 18.73 -4.87
C CYS A 217 2.71 18.55 -5.88
N VAL A 218 2.38 17.33 -6.27
CA VAL A 218 1.22 17.04 -7.15
C VAL A 218 -0.09 17.43 -6.45
N VAL A 219 -0.25 17.11 -5.16
CA VAL A 219 -1.43 17.54 -4.37
C VAL A 219 -1.48 19.07 -4.29
N GLU A 220 -0.35 19.75 -4.07
CA GLU A 220 -0.28 21.21 -4.04
C GLU A 220 -0.64 21.85 -5.39
N TRP A 221 -0.27 21.24 -6.51
CA TRP A 221 -0.71 21.68 -7.84
C TRP A 221 -2.24 21.57 -7.99
N LEU A 222 -2.82 20.46 -7.55
CA LEU A 222 -4.27 20.23 -7.58
C LEU A 222 -5.05 21.24 -6.71
N THR A 223 -4.42 21.83 -5.69
CA THR A 223 -5.00 22.89 -4.85
C THR A 223 -4.68 24.31 -5.33
N GLY A 224 -3.84 24.45 -6.36
CA GLY A 224 -3.41 25.72 -6.92
C GLY A 224 -2.25 26.39 -6.16
N ASP A 225 -1.58 25.66 -5.29
CA ASP A 225 -0.48 26.15 -4.46
C ASP A 225 0.91 25.82 -5.07
N ARG A 226 0.96 25.19 -6.27
CA ARG A 226 2.19 24.76 -6.97
C ARG A 226 2.10 25.02 -8.48
N VAL A 227 3.25 25.25 -9.11
CA VAL A 227 3.36 25.43 -10.56
C VAL A 227 3.56 24.05 -11.23
N ALA A 228 2.93 23.87 -12.38
CA ALA A 228 3.22 22.79 -13.32
C ALA A 228 3.28 23.32 -14.74
N PHE A 229 3.90 22.55 -15.62
CA PHE A 229 4.14 22.88 -17.01
C PHE A 229 3.52 21.86 -17.96
N THR A 230 3.28 22.24 -19.21
CA THR A 230 2.78 21.33 -20.25
C THR A 230 3.84 20.35 -20.73
N ASP A 231 5.10 20.70 -20.59
CA ASP A 231 6.27 19.90 -20.98
C ASP A 231 7.50 20.34 -20.16
N PRO A 232 8.58 19.56 -20.10
CA PRO A 232 9.78 19.91 -19.32
C PRO A 232 10.63 21.05 -19.93
N TYR A 233 10.36 21.49 -21.16
CA TYR A 233 11.28 22.33 -21.93
C TYR A 233 10.82 23.78 -22.13
N ASN A 234 9.50 23.99 -22.29
CA ASN A 234 8.97 25.25 -22.80
C ASN A 234 8.49 26.23 -21.72
N ASN A 235 8.45 25.86 -20.45
CA ASN A 235 7.98 26.67 -19.33
C ASN A 235 6.57 27.30 -19.55
N ILE A 236 5.68 26.59 -20.25
CA ILE A 236 4.27 27.00 -20.39
C ILE A 236 3.50 26.45 -19.19
N GLU A 237 3.03 27.34 -18.34
CA GLU A 237 2.28 26.96 -17.13
C GLU A 237 0.92 26.35 -17.50
N ILE A 238 0.53 25.31 -16.75
CA ILE A 238 -0.81 24.74 -16.75
C ILE A 238 -1.33 24.64 -15.32
N ARG A 239 -2.57 25.05 -15.10
CA ARG A 239 -3.22 25.07 -13.79
C ARG A 239 -4.38 24.08 -13.73
N ALA A 240 -4.59 23.48 -12.58
CA ALA A 240 -5.74 22.62 -12.33
C ALA A 240 -7.02 23.43 -12.04
N GLU A 241 -7.42 24.33 -12.95
CA GLU A 241 -8.60 25.22 -12.75
C GLU A 241 -9.91 24.44 -12.65
N TRP A 242 -9.93 23.21 -13.18
CA TRP A 242 -11.01 22.25 -13.09
C TRP A 242 -11.14 21.58 -11.72
N SER A 243 -10.12 21.62 -10.90
CA SER A 243 -10.09 20.97 -9.58
C SER A 243 -10.90 21.76 -8.56
N ASN A 244 -11.62 21.06 -7.68
CA ASN A 244 -12.26 21.67 -6.51
C ASN A 244 -11.29 21.79 -5.31
N GLY A 245 -10.06 21.30 -5.44
CA GLY A 245 -9.04 21.31 -4.39
C GLY A 245 -9.19 20.22 -3.35
N ASN A 246 -10.13 19.29 -3.49
CA ASN A 246 -10.27 18.12 -2.62
C ASN A 246 -9.68 16.89 -3.31
N VAL A 247 -8.71 16.25 -2.65
CA VAL A 247 -7.96 15.10 -3.17
C VAL A 247 -8.14 13.91 -2.24
N ALA A 248 -8.39 12.75 -2.82
CA ALA A 248 -8.22 11.46 -2.17
C ALA A 248 -7.02 10.74 -2.81
N MET A 249 -6.14 10.15 -2.00
CA MET A 249 -5.07 9.30 -2.53
C MET A 249 -5.38 7.83 -2.27
N THR A 250 -5.10 6.97 -3.24
CA THR A 250 -5.38 5.53 -3.15
C THR A 250 -4.40 4.74 -3.99
N GLY A 251 -4.19 3.49 -3.66
CA GLY A 251 -3.38 2.54 -4.41
C GLY A 251 -3.10 1.29 -3.60
N CYS A 252 -2.41 0.32 -4.19
CA CYS A 252 -2.07 -0.95 -3.55
C CYS A 252 -0.55 -1.10 -3.42
N SER A 253 -0.11 -1.77 -2.36
CA SER A 253 1.32 -2.06 -2.17
C SER A 253 2.13 -0.77 -2.02
N TYR A 254 3.15 -0.55 -2.81
CA TYR A 254 3.88 0.71 -2.84
C TYR A 254 2.93 1.91 -3.15
N GLY A 255 2.00 1.75 -4.09
CA GLY A 255 0.96 2.75 -4.34
C GLY A 255 0.02 2.99 -3.15
N GLY A 256 -0.10 2.05 -2.21
CA GLY A 256 -0.80 2.21 -0.92
C GLY A 256 0.07 2.83 0.17
N THR A 257 1.40 2.73 0.03
CA THR A 257 2.40 3.33 0.93
C THR A 257 2.43 4.86 0.76
N ILE A 258 2.56 5.33 -0.47
CA ILE A 258 2.68 6.75 -0.78
C ILE A 258 1.51 7.60 -0.26
N PRO A 259 0.23 7.18 -0.35
CA PRO A 259 -0.85 7.90 0.30
C PRO A 259 -0.66 8.12 1.80
N PHE A 260 -0.13 7.12 2.51
CA PHE A 260 0.12 7.23 3.94
C PHE A 260 1.29 8.19 4.23
N GLU A 261 2.40 8.06 3.52
CA GLU A 261 3.54 8.97 3.72
C GLU A 261 3.17 10.42 3.40
N VAL A 262 2.43 10.68 2.31
CA VAL A 262 1.96 12.04 1.97
C VAL A 262 0.99 12.57 3.03
N ALA A 263 0.13 11.73 3.63
CA ALA A 263 -0.74 12.14 4.72
C ALA A 263 0.05 12.67 5.93
N THR A 264 1.26 12.13 6.21
CA THR A 264 2.12 12.62 7.30
C THR A 264 2.63 14.03 7.09
N THR A 265 2.59 14.56 5.87
CA THR A 265 2.98 15.95 5.59
C THR A 265 1.95 16.98 6.07
N GLY A 266 0.69 16.57 6.21
CA GLY A 266 -0.43 17.48 6.48
C GLY A 266 -0.75 18.41 5.33
N VAL A 267 -0.48 18.00 4.08
CA VAL A 267 -0.70 18.82 2.89
C VAL A 267 -2.17 19.23 2.78
N LYS A 268 -2.38 20.51 2.44
CA LYS A 268 -3.71 21.07 2.24
C LYS A 268 -4.39 20.40 1.03
N GLY A 269 -5.67 20.09 1.17
CA GLY A 269 -6.48 19.51 0.11
C GLY A 269 -6.51 17.99 0.11
N LEU A 270 -5.56 17.29 0.74
CA LEU A 270 -5.68 15.86 0.99
C LEU A 270 -6.75 15.61 2.05
N ARG A 271 -7.90 15.10 1.63
CA ARG A 271 -9.09 14.92 2.47
C ARG A 271 -9.18 13.52 3.07
N THR A 272 -8.72 12.53 2.32
CA THR A 272 -8.77 11.13 2.72
C THR A 272 -7.72 10.32 1.98
N ILE A 273 -7.31 9.20 2.60
CA ILE A 273 -6.51 8.16 1.93
C ILE A 273 -7.23 6.82 1.98
N ILE A 274 -7.00 5.99 0.95
CA ILE A 274 -7.54 4.63 0.88
C ILE A 274 -6.39 3.69 0.52
N PRO A 275 -5.47 3.40 1.46
CA PRO A 275 -4.35 2.50 1.22
C PRO A 275 -4.82 1.03 1.24
N TYR A 276 -4.50 0.29 0.18
CA TYR A 276 -4.66 -1.16 0.11
C TYR A 276 -3.29 -1.81 0.33
N ALA A 277 -3.13 -2.60 1.37
CA ALA A 277 -1.90 -3.33 1.66
C ALA A 277 -0.64 -2.45 1.56
N GLY A 278 -0.72 -1.20 2.07
CA GLY A 278 0.39 -0.25 2.03
C GLY A 278 1.39 -0.44 3.17
N ILE A 279 2.62 0.03 2.97
CA ILE A 279 3.71 -0.03 3.94
C ILE A 279 3.68 1.23 4.82
N ALA A 280 3.71 1.06 6.14
CA ALA A 280 3.82 2.15 7.11
C ALA A 280 5.26 2.37 7.58
N SER A 281 6.04 1.30 7.59
CA SER A 281 7.45 1.29 7.97
C SER A 281 8.20 0.33 7.04
N TRP A 282 9.17 0.83 6.31
CA TRP A 282 10.02 0.01 5.45
C TRP A 282 10.89 -0.94 6.26
N TYR A 283 11.24 -0.58 7.49
CA TYR A 283 11.89 -1.52 8.41
C TYR A 283 11.01 -2.74 8.64
N ASP A 284 9.77 -2.54 9.07
CA ASP A 284 8.84 -3.64 9.36
C ASP A 284 8.35 -4.36 8.10
N TYR A 285 8.64 -3.86 6.92
CA TYR A 285 8.44 -4.56 5.66
C TYR A 285 9.63 -5.46 5.32
N THR A 286 10.86 -4.94 5.41
CA THR A 286 12.08 -5.66 5.04
C THR A 286 12.66 -6.50 6.17
N ASN A 287 12.37 -6.15 7.42
CA ASN A 287 12.86 -6.82 8.61
C ASN A 287 11.71 -7.20 9.54
N SER A 288 11.98 -8.01 10.52
CA SER A 288 11.07 -8.32 11.62
C SER A 288 11.86 -8.60 12.88
N GLN A 289 11.64 -7.76 13.92
CA GLN A 289 12.22 -7.95 15.25
C GLN A 289 13.74 -8.25 15.21
N GLY A 290 14.49 -7.43 14.50
CA GLY A 290 15.96 -7.53 14.41
C GLY A 290 16.47 -8.50 13.32
N ILE A 291 15.58 -9.17 12.59
CA ILE A 291 15.93 -10.13 11.53
C ILE A 291 15.61 -9.56 10.15
N PRO A 292 16.55 -9.59 9.19
CA PRO A 292 16.23 -9.37 7.78
C PRO A 292 15.24 -10.43 7.28
N ARG A 293 14.05 -10.01 6.89
CA ARG A 293 12.99 -10.89 6.39
C ARG A 293 13.06 -11.06 4.87
N LEU A 294 13.30 -9.99 4.17
CA LEU A 294 13.52 -10.00 2.73
C LEU A 294 15.02 -10.11 2.49
N GLN A 295 15.42 -11.13 1.80
CA GLN A 295 16.82 -11.52 1.66
C GLN A 295 17.66 -10.68 0.73
N SER A 296 17.07 -9.76 -0.02
CA SER A 296 17.91 -8.76 -0.65
C SER A 296 18.47 -7.87 0.44
N ALA A 297 19.74 -8.07 0.77
CA ALA A 297 20.49 -7.15 1.62
C ALA A 297 20.51 -5.72 1.07
N ALA A 298 19.92 -5.52 -0.09
CA ALA A 298 19.85 -4.28 -0.83
C ALA A 298 18.43 -3.99 -1.35
N TYR A 299 17.37 -4.50 -0.71
CA TYR A 299 15.99 -4.41 -1.21
C TYR A 299 15.56 -2.99 -1.58
N VAL A 300 15.91 -1.99 -0.76
CA VAL A 300 15.60 -0.58 -1.04
C VAL A 300 16.32 -0.10 -2.30
N ASN A 301 17.59 -0.46 -2.46
CA ASN A 301 18.36 -0.21 -3.68
C ASN A 301 17.74 -0.89 -4.91
N ASP A 302 17.40 -2.17 -4.78
CA ASP A 302 16.84 -2.96 -5.89
C ASP A 302 15.51 -2.38 -6.34
N LEU A 303 14.65 -1.96 -5.42
CA LEU A 303 13.35 -1.38 -5.74
C LEU A 303 13.48 0.05 -6.32
N ALA A 304 14.36 0.89 -5.78
CA ALA A 304 14.67 2.20 -6.35
C ALA A 304 15.16 2.05 -7.80
N SER A 305 16.08 1.14 -8.02
CA SER A 305 16.63 0.81 -9.33
C SER A 305 15.56 0.28 -10.30
N TYR A 306 14.66 -0.59 -9.83
CA TYR A 306 13.56 -1.14 -10.63
C TYR A 306 12.58 -0.08 -11.13
N ASN A 307 12.36 0.99 -10.36
CA ASN A 307 11.44 2.08 -10.68
C ASN A 307 12.12 3.28 -11.40
N SER A 308 13.44 3.29 -11.50
CA SER A 308 14.23 4.42 -11.99
C SER A 308 14.21 4.60 -13.52
N GLY A 309 13.02 4.67 -14.09
CA GLY A 309 12.84 4.79 -15.54
C GLY A 309 13.54 6.01 -16.15
N ALA A 310 13.57 7.16 -15.46
CA ALA A 310 14.25 8.36 -15.92
C ALA A 310 15.76 8.14 -16.13
N ALA A 311 16.42 7.47 -15.19
CA ALA A 311 17.86 7.22 -15.24
C ALA A 311 18.30 6.32 -16.41
N TYR A 312 17.40 5.54 -16.99
CA TYR A 312 17.70 4.55 -18.04
C TYR A 312 17.10 4.85 -19.40
N LEU A 313 16.08 5.68 -19.47
CA LEU A 313 15.30 5.92 -20.68
C LEU A 313 15.38 7.37 -21.18
N ASP A 314 15.94 8.29 -20.40
CA ASP A 314 16.17 9.66 -20.80
C ASP A 314 17.42 9.77 -21.71
N ASP A 315 17.42 10.74 -22.62
CA ASP A 315 18.55 11.06 -23.49
C ASP A 315 19.79 11.50 -22.70
N ASP A 316 19.64 12.00 -21.48
CA ASP A 316 20.72 12.45 -20.58
C ASP A 316 21.21 11.38 -19.59
N TRP A 317 20.72 10.15 -19.66
CA TRP A 317 21.08 9.06 -18.74
C TRP A 317 22.60 8.87 -18.55
N THR A 318 23.43 9.25 -19.51
CA THR A 318 24.90 9.16 -19.43
C THR A 318 25.52 10.13 -18.43
N VAL A 319 24.84 11.23 -18.11
CA VAL A 319 25.27 12.24 -17.12
C VAL A 319 24.80 11.84 -15.72
N ILE A 320 23.59 11.36 -15.63
CA ILE A 320 22.93 10.95 -14.38
C ILE A 320 23.54 9.64 -13.85
N ASN A 321 23.98 8.74 -14.72
CA ASN A 321 24.29 7.35 -14.43
C ASN A 321 25.36 7.14 -13.35
N ASP A 322 26.50 7.84 -13.40
CA ASP A 322 27.59 7.61 -12.43
C ASP A 322 27.20 8.05 -11.02
N ASP A 323 26.46 9.15 -10.87
CA ASP A 323 25.99 9.67 -9.60
C ASP A 323 24.86 8.82 -9.02
N TYR A 324 23.88 8.45 -9.86
CA TYR A 324 22.79 7.57 -9.42
C TYR A 324 23.30 6.17 -9.06
N ALA A 325 24.24 5.63 -9.79
CA ALA A 325 24.90 4.38 -9.45
C ALA A 325 25.60 4.45 -8.08
N SER A 326 26.20 5.60 -7.75
CA SER A 326 26.83 5.83 -6.45
C SER A 326 25.79 5.94 -5.34
N LEU A 327 24.66 6.58 -5.60
CA LEU A 327 23.52 6.63 -4.67
C LEU A 327 22.97 5.23 -4.39
N LEU A 328 22.68 4.44 -5.43
CA LEU A 328 22.17 3.06 -5.28
C LEU A 328 23.15 2.19 -4.49
N TRP A 329 24.44 2.30 -4.78
CA TRP A 329 25.47 1.60 -4.01
C TRP A 329 25.47 2.03 -2.53
N GLN A 330 25.36 3.34 -2.24
CA GLN A 330 25.31 3.84 -0.87
C GLN A 330 24.07 3.34 -0.13
N LEU A 331 22.88 3.35 -0.76
CA LEU A 331 21.65 2.78 -0.20
C LEU A 331 21.84 1.31 0.22
N SER A 332 22.51 0.51 -0.63
CA SER A 332 22.78 -0.89 -0.31
C SER A 332 23.76 -1.03 0.86
N GLN A 333 24.80 -0.19 0.93
CA GLN A 333 25.76 -0.23 2.04
C GLN A 333 25.12 0.16 3.39
N ASP A 334 24.24 1.16 3.39
CA ASP A 334 23.57 1.62 4.61
C ASP A 334 22.53 0.61 5.09
N GLN A 335 21.82 -0.04 4.19
CA GLN A 335 20.91 -1.15 4.52
C GLN A 335 21.68 -2.34 5.09
N LEU A 336 22.80 -2.74 4.47
CA LEU A 336 23.67 -3.81 4.96
C LEU A 336 24.25 -3.50 6.33
N ALA A 337 24.68 -2.24 6.57
CA ALA A 337 25.24 -1.81 7.84
C ALA A 337 24.24 -1.92 9.00
N ALA A 338 22.94 -1.84 8.72
CA ALA A 338 21.88 -2.03 9.71
C ALA A 338 21.82 -3.47 10.24
N ASN A 339 22.21 -4.46 9.43
CA ASN A 339 22.26 -5.88 9.80
C ASN A 339 21.00 -6.38 10.54
N GLY A 340 19.82 -6.03 10.03
CA GLY A 340 18.53 -6.37 10.63
C GLY A 340 18.07 -5.44 11.76
N ASN A 341 18.96 -4.60 12.32
CA ASN A 341 18.63 -3.68 13.39
C ASN A 341 18.01 -2.37 12.86
N TYR A 342 17.22 -1.71 13.69
CA TYR A 342 16.68 -0.40 13.40
C TYR A 342 17.73 0.69 13.62
N ASN A 343 17.89 1.60 12.68
CA ASN A 343 18.84 2.70 12.72
C ASN A 343 18.29 3.96 12.00
N GLU A 344 19.13 4.97 11.80
CA GLU A 344 18.72 6.22 11.11
C GLU A 344 18.29 6.01 9.66
N PHE A 345 18.86 5.04 8.95
CA PHE A 345 18.45 4.67 7.59
C PHE A 345 16.98 4.23 7.54
N TRP A 346 16.56 3.40 8.50
CA TRP A 346 15.18 2.94 8.63
C TRP A 346 14.26 3.99 9.23
N ALA A 347 14.75 4.81 10.17
CA ALA A 347 13.96 5.89 10.75
C ALA A 347 13.52 6.92 9.69
N ALA A 348 14.34 7.17 8.67
CA ALA A 348 14.01 8.03 7.54
C ALA A 348 12.91 7.43 6.64
N ARG A 349 12.58 6.16 6.80
CA ARG A 349 11.60 5.38 6.04
C ARG A 349 10.49 4.78 6.93
N ASP A 350 10.30 5.34 8.11
CA ASP A 350 9.26 4.93 9.06
C ASP A 350 8.25 6.07 9.25
N TYR A 351 7.25 6.10 8.40
CA TYR A 351 6.22 7.13 8.41
C TYR A 351 5.29 7.04 9.61
N SER A 352 5.27 5.88 10.30
CA SER A 352 4.49 5.70 11.51
C SER A 352 4.91 6.65 12.63
N LEU A 353 6.14 7.15 12.61
CA LEU A 353 6.68 8.09 13.59
C LEU A 353 6.14 9.52 13.42
N ASP A 354 5.81 9.93 12.19
CA ASP A 354 5.47 11.33 11.87
C ASP A 354 3.94 11.55 11.75
N SER A 355 3.21 11.13 12.78
CA SER A 355 1.75 11.22 12.79
C SER A 355 1.19 12.60 13.16
N SER A 356 1.99 13.50 13.72
CA SER A 356 1.51 14.74 14.35
C SER A 356 0.88 15.73 13.36
N ARG A 357 1.21 15.65 12.08
CA ARG A 357 0.70 16.54 11.03
C ARG A 357 -0.45 15.92 10.23
N ILE A 358 -0.78 14.64 10.42
CA ILE A 358 -1.90 14.01 9.70
C ILE A 358 -3.19 14.79 9.97
N ASN A 359 -3.87 15.23 8.91
CA ASN A 359 -5.07 16.05 8.97
C ASN A 359 -6.20 15.56 8.03
N CYS A 360 -6.12 14.35 7.55
CA CYS A 360 -7.11 13.69 6.69
C CYS A 360 -7.67 12.45 7.35
N SER A 361 -8.72 11.85 6.77
CA SER A 361 -9.26 10.54 7.17
C SER A 361 -8.56 9.39 6.44
N ALA A 362 -8.76 8.16 6.92
CA ALA A 362 -8.26 6.95 6.26
C ALA A 362 -9.30 5.83 6.20
N LEU A 363 -9.39 5.15 5.06
CA LEU A 363 -10.06 3.86 4.89
C LEU A 363 -8.98 2.82 4.55
N ILE A 364 -8.44 2.18 5.57
CA ILE A 364 -7.30 1.25 5.46
C ILE A 364 -7.85 -0.14 5.11
N VAL A 365 -7.31 -0.76 4.07
CA VAL A 365 -7.77 -2.07 3.58
C VAL A 365 -6.60 -3.04 3.49
N HIS A 366 -6.75 -4.26 4.04
CA HIS A 366 -5.67 -5.25 4.02
C HIS A 366 -6.19 -6.69 3.95
N GLY A 367 -5.45 -7.53 3.23
CA GLY A 367 -5.67 -8.99 3.22
C GLY A 367 -5.03 -9.66 4.44
N LEU A 368 -5.81 -10.48 5.17
CA LEU A 368 -5.30 -11.25 6.33
C LEU A 368 -4.30 -12.34 5.93
N ASN A 369 -4.16 -12.62 4.64
CA ASN A 369 -3.18 -13.58 4.12
C ASN A 369 -2.21 -12.93 3.15
N ASP A 370 -1.99 -11.68 3.36
CA ASP A 370 -0.92 -10.96 2.73
C ASP A 370 0.42 -11.37 3.39
N PHE A 371 1.18 -12.21 2.69
CA PHE A 371 2.53 -12.61 3.11
C PHE A 371 3.62 -11.80 2.40
N ASN A 372 3.23 -10.84 1.57
CA ASN A 372 4.12 -9.84 0.99
C ASN A 372 4.19 -8.61 1.91
N VAL A 373 3.18 -7.77 1.91
CA VAL A 373 3.05 -6.68 2.88
C VAL A 373 2.28 -7.21 4.09
N LEU A 374 2.95 -7.36 5.22
CA LEU A 374 2.36 -8.00 6.40
C LEU A 374 1.32 -7.10 7.07
N THR A 375 0.34 -7.69 7.72
CA THR A 375 -0.78 -6.98 8.38
C THR A 375 -0.34 -6.03 9.50
N LYS A 376 0.87 -6.18 10.05
CA LYS A 376 1.48 -5.21 10.96
C LYS A 376 1.50 -3.80 10.38
N GLN A 377 1.67 -3.65 9.08
CA GLN A 377 1.70 -2.36 8.42
C GLN A 377 0.39 -1.58 8.59
N SER A 378 -0.75 -2.25 8.45
CA SER A 378 -2.06 -1.64 8.72
C SER A 378 -2.28 -1.31 10.19
N ASP A 379 -1.78 -2.14 11.11
CA ASP A 379 -1.81 -1.84 12.55
C ASP A 379 -1.01 -0.56 12.85
N LEU A 380 0.18 -0.41 12.28
CA LEU A 380 0.99 0.81 12.42
C LEU A 380 0.29 2.05 11.86
N MET A 381 -0.39 1.95 10.72
CA MET A 381 -1.21 3.04 10.17
C MET A 381 -2.34 3.43 11.12
N VAL A 382 -3.11 2.45 11.63
CA VAL A 382 -4.19 2.68 12.60
C VAL A 382 -3.65 3.39 13.84
N ARG A 383 -2.51 2.95 14.37
CA ARG A 383 -1.86 3.59 15.52
C ARG A 383 -1.46 5.04 15.20
N ALA A 384 -0.94 5.31 14.01
CA ALA A 384 -0.55 6.65 13.59
C ALA A 384 -1.78 7.59 13.51
N PHE A 385 -2.87 7.17 12.86
CA PHE A 385 -4.12 7.93 12.78
C PHE A 385 -4.76 8.12 14.16
N THR A 386 -4.71 7.12 15.02
CA THR A 386 -5.20 7.21 16.41
C THR A 386 -4.40 8.25 17.20
N ARG A 387 -3.05 8.23 17.10
CA ARG A 387 -2.19 9.24 17.75
C ARG A 387 -2.46 10.65 17.22
N ALA A 388 -2.75 10.78 15.92
CA ALA A 388 -3.11 12.04 15.29
C ALA A 388 -4.52 12.53 15.68
N GLY A 389 -5.35 11.69 16.27
CA GLY A 389 -6.76 12.00 16.55
C GLY A 389 -7.62 12.16 15.29
N GLN A 390 -7.21 11.53 14.17
CA GLN A 390 -7.90 11.60 12.90
C GLN A 390 -8.80 10.38 12.67
N PRO A 391 -9.93 10.54 11.95
CA PRO A 391 -10.83 9.43 11.65
C PRO A 391 -10.15 8.35 10.81
N TRP A 392 -10.37 7.09 11.18
CA TRP A 392 -9.94 5.95 10.39
C TRP A 392 -10.97 4.82 10.42
N LYS A 393 -10.95 4.00 9.39
CA LYS A 393 -11.65 2.73 9.28
C LYS A 393 -10.67 1.68 8.81
N LEU A 394 -10.82 0.45 9.31
CA LEU A 394 -10.00 -0.70 8.94
C LEU A 394 -10.87 -1.79 8.36
N VAL A 395 -10.55 -2.26 7.17
CA VAL A 395 -11.24 -3.39 6.53
C VAL A 395 -10.24 -4.50 6.27
N LEU A 396 -10.45 -5.64 6.90
CA LEU A 396 -9.62 -6.82 6.77
C LEU A 396 -10.38 -7.90 6.00
N HIS A 397 -9.78 -8.42 4.94
CA HIS A 397 -10.40 -9.44 4.09
C HIS A 397 -9.56 -10.70 4.02
N GLN A 398 -10.16 -11.78 3.52
CA GLN A 398 -9.52 -13.08 3.49
C GLN A 398 -8.73 -13.35 2.20
N ASP A 399 -8.50 -12.37 1.34
CA ASP A 399 -7.57 -12.48 0.20
C ASP A 399 -6.11 -12.19 0.67
N GLY A 400 -5.15 -12.36 -0.22
CA GLY A 400 -3.75 -12.00 -0.01
C GLY A 400 -3.46 -10.54 -0.36
N HIS A 401 -2.31 -10.32 -1.04
CA HIS A 401 -1.84 -9.00 -1.47
C HIS A 401 -2.67 -8.47 -2.65
N ASN A 402 -3.85 -7.91 -2.36
CA ASN A 402 -4.83 -7.57 -3.39
C ASN A 402 -5.75 -6.42 -2.97
N TYR A 403 -6.35 -5.77 -3.98
CA TYR A 403 -7.51 -4.91 -3.78
C TYR A 403 -8.73 -5.74 -3.34
N LEU A 404 -9.62 -5.10 -2.58
CA LEU A 404 -10.93 -5.68 -2.19
C LEU A 404 -12.00 -5.57 -3.28
N ASN A 405 -11.63 -5.14 -4.46
CA ASN A 405 -12.54 -4.92 -5.58
C ASN A 405 -13.35 -6.18 -5.93
N ASN A 406 -14.56 -5.97 -6.40
CA ASN A 406 -15.48 -7.05 -6.83
C ASN A 406 -15.94 -7.98 -5.70
N MET A 407 -16.01 -7.47 -4.47
CA MET A 407 -16.57 -8.19 -3.33
C MET A 407 -17.83 -7.50 -2.79
N ILE A 408 -18.72 -8.30 -2.22
CA ILE A 408 -19.83 -7.79 -1.44
C ILE A 408 -19.38 -7.70 0.02
N VAL A 409 -19.38 -6.49 0.57
CA VAL A 409 -19.05 -6.20 1.95
C VAL A 409 -20.32 -5.71 2.65
N ASN A 410 -20.75 -6.40 3.69
CA ASN A 410 -21.99 -6.07 4.42
C ASN A 410 -23.23 -5.87 3.52
N GLY A 411 -23.32 -6.66 2.43
CA GLY A 411 -24.46 -6.64 1.50
C GLY A 411 -24.38 -5.57 0.41
N GLU A 412 -23.31 -4.80 0.33
CA GLU A 412 -23.07 -3.78 -0.68
C GLU A 412 -21.82 -4.09 -1.51
N LEU A 413 -21.80 -3.68 -2.76
CA LEU A 413 -20.60 -3.75 -3.60
C LEU A 413 -19.53 -2.84 -3.02
N TRP A 414 -18.28 -3.33 -2.94
CA TRP A 414 -17.17 -2.56 -2.35
C TRP A 414 -16.94 -1.22 -3.04
N GLU A 415 -17.02 -1.19 -4.36
CA GLU A 415 -16.87 0.03 -5.14
C GLU A 415 -17.95 1.08 -4.81
N ASP A 416 -19.17 0.65 -4.47
CA ASP A 416 -20.23 1.56 -4.03
C ASP A 416 -19.94 2.09 -2.61
N THR A 417 -19.38 1.26 -1.72
CA THR A 417 -18.91 1.71 -0.40
C THR A 417 -17.81 2.76 -0.54
N VAL A 418 -16.83 2.52 -1.41
CA VAL A 418 -15.74 3.50 -1.68
C VAL A 418 -16.31 4.76 -2.34
N ASN A 419 -17.28 4.65 -3.25
CA ASN A 419 -17.95 5.81 -3.83
C ASN A 419 -18.64 6.66 -2.76
N LYS A 420 -19.36 6.06 -1.82
CA LYS A 420 -19.95 6.79 -0.69
C LYS A 420 -18.89 7.50 0.15
N TRP A 421 -17.75 6.82 0.41
CA TRP A 421 -16.62 7.41 1.13
C TRP A 421 -16.04 8.62 0.41
N LEU A 422 -15.77 8.50 -0.89
CA LEU A 422 -15.26 9.59 -1.72
C LEU A 422 -16.28 10.72 -1.86
N SER A 423 -17.57 10.39 -2.03
CA SER A 423 -18.65 11.39 -2.13
C SER A 423 -18.76 12.22 -0.85
N HIS A 424 -18.60 11.58 0.33
CA HIS A 424 -18.59 12.26 1.62
C HIS A 424 -17.38 13.20 1.78
N TYR A 425 -16.17 12.66 1.62
CA TYR A 425 -14.96 13.44 1.94
C TYR A 425 -14.57 14.45 0.87
N LEU A 426 -14.93 14.24 -0.40
CA LEU A 426 -14.52 15.10 -1.51
C LEU A 426 -15.61 16.07 -1.98
N TYR A 427 -16.88 15.77 -1.72
CA TYR A 427 -18.03 16.59 -2.13
C TYR A 427 -18.97 16.95 -0.98
N ASP A 428 -18.56 16.66 0.27
CA ASP A 428 -19.33 16.95 1.49
C ASP A 428 -20.76 16.37 1.48
N VAL A 429 -20.95 15.20 0.83
CA VAL A 429 -22.25 14.50 0.81
C VAL A 429 -22.55 13.94 2.19
N ASP A 430 -23.67 14.34 2.77
CA ASP A 430 -24.15 13.79 4.05
C ASP A 430 -24.82 12.44 3.81
N ASN A 431 -24.06 11.36 3.88
CA ASN A 431 -24.50 9.99 3.62
C ASN A 431 -24.25 9.03 4.79
N GLY A 432 -23.67 9.52 5.89
CA GLY A 432 -23.44 8.76 7.11
C GLY A 432 -22.33 7.72 7.01
N ILE A 433 -21.53 7.70 5.93
CA ILE A 433 -20.46 6.70 5.77
C ILE A 433 -19.37 6.79 6.84
N GLU A 434 -19.18 7.97 7.41
CA GLU A 434 -18.26 8.19 8.53
C GLU A 434 -18.65 7.43 9.82
N ASN A 435 -19.93 7.01 9.90
CA ASN A 435 -20.49 6.30 11.05
C ASN A 435 -20.45 4.76 10.91
N ILE A 436 -19.89 4.22 9.82
CA ILE A 436 -19.67 2.77 9.73
C ILE A 436 -18.75 2.30 10.87
N PRO A 437 -18.81 1.02 11.28
CA PRO A 437 -17.95 0.49 12.33
C PRO A 437 -16.46 0.79 12.10
N ALA A 438 -15.71 0.93 13.19
CA ALA A 438 -14.28 1.22 13.11
C ALA A 438 -13.52 0.13 12.35
N VAL A 439 -13.91 -1.13 12.57
CA VAL A 439 -13.28 -2.30 11.95
C VAL A 439 -14.33 -3.19 11.32
N THR A 440 -14.08 -3.62 10.09
CA THR A 440 -14.87 -4.60 9.35
C THR A 440 -13.96 -5.75 8.95
N VAL A 441 -14.29 -6.98 9.30
CA VAL A 441 -13.46 -8.16 9.07
C VAL A 441 -14.24 -9.24 8.36
N GLN A 442 -13.67 -9.80 7.30
CA GLN A 442 -14.20 -11.00 6.67
C GLN A 442 -13.81 -12.24 7.47
N SER A 443 -14.79 -13.00 7.92
CA SER A 443 -14.58 -14.25 8.70
C SER A 443 -14.00 -15.36 7.81
N ASN A 444 -12.95 -16.04 8.27
CA ASN A 444 -12.42 -17.24 7.65
C ASN A 444 -13.39 -18.44 7.75
N ALA A 445 -14.27 -18.46 8.73
CA ALA A 445 -15.17 -19.59 8.98
C ALA A 445 -16.31 -19.68 7.96
N ASP A 446 -16.89 -18.54 7.54
CA ASP A 446 -18.08 -18.51 6.68
C ASP A 446 -18.03 -17.46 5.54
N GLY A 447 -17.00 -16.64 5.50
CA GLY A 447 -16.82 -15.58 4.51
C GLY A 447 -17.70 -14.33 4.73
N SER A 448 -18.51 -14.31 5.80
CA SER A 448 -19.31 -13.13 6.15
C SER A 448 -18.44 -12.03 6.73
N PHE A 449 -18.86 -10.78 6.56
CA PHE A 449 -18.21 -9.65 7.18
C PHE A 449 -18.82 -9.38 8.57
N ARG A 450 -17.96 -9.10 9.53
CA ARG A 450 -18.31 -8.79 10.91
C ARG A 450 -17.72 -7.45 11.31
N SER A 451 -18.40 -6.72 12.17
CA SER A 451 -18.03 -5.36 12.56
C SER A 451 -17.62 -5.29 14.02
N TYR A 452 -16.62 -4.45 14.31
CA TYR A 452 -16.08 -4.22 15.64
C TYR A 452 -15.88 -2.71 15.88
N ASP A 453 -15.96 -2.29 17.14
CA ASP A 453 -15.94 -0.86 17.50
C ASP A 453 -14.53 -0.30 17.69
N SER A 454 -13.52 -1.14 17.84
CA SER A 454 -12.15 -0.69 18.13
C SER A 454 -11.08 -1.65 17.59
N TRP A 455 -9.89 -1.12 17.43
CA TRP A 455 -8.64 -1.83 17.12
C TRP A 455 -7.49 -1.20 17.92
N GLY A 456 -6.57 -2.01 18.45
CA GLY A 456 -5.31 -1.54 19.04
C GLY A 456 -5.15 -1.72 20.53
N GLU A 457 -6.24 -1.94 21.29
CA GLU A 457 -6.17 -2.41 22.68
C GLU A 457 -6.71 -3.84 22.73
N PHE A 458 -5.80 -4.80 22.92
CA PHE A 458 -6.14 -6.22 22.87
C PHE A 458 -5.98 -6.84 24.25
N GLU A 459 -7.04 -7.45 24.75
CA GLU A 459 -6.94 -8.39 25.85
C GLU A 459 -6.46 -9.75 25.32
N SER A 460 -5.82 -10.54 26.14
CA SER A 460 -5.34 -11.86 25.76
C SER A 460 -5.65 -12.90 26.85
N GLU A 461 -5.73 -14.15 26.44
CA GLU A 461 -5.84 -15.30 27.34
C GLU A 461 -4.83 -16.37 26.94
N THR A 462 -4.59 -17.31 27.84
CA THR A 462 -3.65 -18.41 27.65
C THR A 462 -4.35 -19.74 27.78
N PHE A 463 -4.00 -20.70 26.93
CA PHE A 463 -4.44 -22.08 27.02
C PHE A 463 -3.24 -22.98 27.34
N ALA A 464 -3.50 -24.07 28.06
CA ALA A 464 -2.48 -25.08 28.31
C ALA A 464 -2.21 -25.86 27.00
N TYR A 465 -0.95 -26.07 26.70
CA TYR A 465 -0.58 -26.95 25.58
C TYR A 465 -0.45 -28.41 26.04
N ASP A 466 -0.54 -29.34 25.10
CA ASP A 466 -0.46 -30.76 25.34
C ASP A 466 0.98 -31.18 25.72
N LYS A 467 1.18 -31.48 27.01
CA LYS A 467 2.48 -31.92 27.56
C LYS A 467 2.90 -33.33 27.08
N THR A 468 2.04 -34.07 26.38
CA THR A 468 2.44 -35.33 25.77
C THR A 468 3.17 -35.13 24.45
N VAL A 469 2.92 -34.01 23.77
CA VAL A 469 3.62 -33.60 22.54
C VAL A 469 4.92 -32.90 22.88
N ASN A 470 4.88 -31.95 23.80
CA ASN A 470 6.08 -31.23 24.25
C ASN A 470 6.12 -31.20 25.80
N PRO A 471 6.87 -32.11 26.44
CA PRO A 471 6.92 -32.19 27.92
C PRO A 471 7.67 -31.00 28.53
N ASP A 472 7.48 -30.81 29.84
CA ASP A 472 8.30 -29.88 30.60
C ASP A 472 9.79 -30.27 30.49
N GLY A 473 10.66 -29.26 30.51
CA GLY A 473 12.10 -29.41 30.35
C GLY A 473 12.65 -28.48 29.31
N VAL A 474 13.62 -28.93 28.57
CA VAL A 474 14.28 -28.14 27.53
C VAL A 474 14.01 -28.75 26.14
N SER A 475 13.52 -27.95 25.21
CA SER A 475 13.47 -28.27 23.79
C SER A 475 14.73 -27.71 23.11
N HIS A 476 15.52 -28.60 22.54
CA HIS A 476 16.70 -28.25 21.75
C HIS A 476 16.32 -28.10 20.28
N VAL A 477 16.72 -26.99 19.66
CA VAL A 477 16.50 -26.71 18.23
C VAL A 477 17.88 -26.54 17.57
N ASP A 478 18.17 -27.36 16.57
CA ASP A 478 19.40 -27.31 15.78
C ASP A 478 19.08 -27.01 14.31
N THR A 479 19.61 -25.91 13.79
CA THR A 479 19.33 -25.46 12.42
C THR A 479 20.22 -26.13 11.36
N ALA A 480 21.24 -26.87 11.73
CA ALA A 480 22.23 -27.45 10.82
C ALA A 480 21.63 -28.30 9.69
N ASN A 481 20.51 -28.99 9.95
CA ASN A 481 19.83 -29.80 8.95
C ASN A 481 18.69 -29.09 8.21
N LEU A 482 18.37 -27.85 8.57
CA LEU A 482 17.26 -27.12 7.95
C LEU A 482 17.59 -26.71 6.51
N SER A 483 18.84 -26.43 6.18
CA SER A 483 19.23 -26.04 4.81
C SER A 483 18.98 -27.15 3.79
N GLU A 484 19.30 -28.41 4.12
CA GLU A 484 19.03 -29.56 3.26
C GLU A 484 17.52 -29.83 3.14
N TYR A 485 16.80 -29.77 4.25
CA TYR A 485 15.36 -29.92 4.27
C TYR A 485 14.64 -28.82 3.46
N ARG A 486 15.08 -27.59 3.59
CA ARG A 486 14.60 -26.47 2.78
C ARG A 486 14.74 -26.73 1.29
N ASP A 487 15.97 -27.11 0.86
CA ASP A 487 16.25 -27.35 -0.55
C ASP A 487 15.38 -28.47 -1.14
N LEU A 488 15.07 -29.48 -0.32
CA LEU A 488 14.13 -30.53 -0.69
C LEU A 488 12.69 -29.99 -0.77
N TYR A 489 12.29 -29.17 0.20
CA TYR A 489 10.93 -28.63 0.29
C TYR A 489 10.63 -27.62 -0.84
N LEU A 490 11.54 -26.69 -1.13
CA LEU A 490 11.36 -25.71 -2.20
C LEU A 490 11.33 -26.33 -3.60
N LYS A 491 11.98 -27.50 -3.78
CA LYS A 491 11.92 -28.26 -5.02
C LYS A 491 10.71 -29.20 -5.09
N ALA A 492 10.07 -29.47 -3.95
CA ALA A 492 8.90 -30.32 -3.90
C ALA A 492 7.68 -29.59 -4.44
N THR A 493 6.99 -30.25 -5.35
CA THR A 493 5.73 -29.76 -5.90
C THR A 493 4.63 -30.77 -5.61
N ASP A 494 3.38 -30.26 -5.57
CA ASP A 494 2.21 -31.15 -5.55
C ASP A 494 2.06 -31.90 -6.89
N ASP A 495 1.08 -32.79 -6.98
CA ASP A 495 0.77 -33.58 -8.18
C ASP A 495 0.47 -32.72 -9.42
N PHE A 496 0.28 -31.42 -9.27
CA PHE A 496 0.03 -30.46 -10.34
C PHE A 496 1.24 -29.55 -10.66
N GLY A 497 2.39 -29.83 -10.05
CA GLY A 497 3.62 -29.06 -10.26
C GLY A 497 3.65 -27.70 -9.54
N ARG A 498 2.78 -27.47 -8.53
CA ARG A 498 2.78 -26.26 -7.73
C ARG A 498 3.63 -26.46 -6.48
N PRO A 499 4.35 -25.44 -5.99
CA PRO A 499 5.10 -25.53 -4.74
C PRO A 499 4.20 -25.99 -3.59
N LEU A 500 4.74 -26.79 -2.68
CA LEU A 500 4.03 -27.20 -1.47
C LEU A 500 3.68 -25.97 -0.62
N LEU A 501 2.53 -26.03 0.05
CA LEU A 501 2.09 -24.93 0.89
C LEU A 501 3.00 -24.77 2.12
N ARG A 502 3.21 -23.52 2.54
CA ARG A 502 3.98 -23.13 3.73
C ARG A 502 3.55 -23.85 5.01
N ASP A 503 2.26 -24.12 5.14
CA ASP A 503 1.66 -24.85 6.26
C ASP A 503 2.31 -26.22 6.46
N ASN A 504 2.54 -26.95 5.38
CA ASN A 504 3.12 -28.29 5.43
C ASN A 504 4.61 -28.29 5.81
N TYR A 505 5.34 -27.21 5.53
CA TYR A 505 6.74 -27.08 5.94
C TYR A 505 6.87 -27.17 7.46
N TYR A 506 6.14 -26.37 8.19
CA TYR A 506 6.24 -26.33 9.65
C TYR A 506 5.76 -27.60 10.34
N LEU A 507 4.74 -28.26 9.76
CA LEU A 507 4.21 -29.51 10.32
C LEU A 507 5.04 -30.74 10.01
N SER A 508 6.00 -30.64 9.08
CA SER A 508 6.83 -31.77 8.64
C SER A 508 8.33 -31.56 8.87
N LEU A 509 8.68 -30.65 9.78
CA LEU A 509 10.07 -30.37 10.16
C LEU A 509 10.79 -31.65 10.63
N PRO A 510 12.07 -31.85 10.28
CA PRO A 510 12.88 -32.95 10.82
C PRO A 510 12.95 -32.91 12.34
N GLU A 511 13.08 -34.08 12.96
CA GLU A 511 13.23 -34.20 14.41
C GLU A 511 14.45 -33.36 14.91
N GLY A 512 14.24 -32.58 15.97
CA GLY A 512 15.27 -31.73 16.57
C GLY A 512 15.49 -30.38 15.89
N THR A 513 14.73 -30.04 14.82
CA THR A 513 14.85 -28.75 14.13
C THR A 513 13.72 -27.76 14.48
N GLY A 514 12.83 -28.16 15.39
CA GLY A 514 11.76 -27.33 15.89
C GLY A 514 11.12 -27.86 17.15
N ALA A 515 10.43 -27.01 17.88
CA ALA A 515 9.59 -27.34 19.02
C ALA A 515 8.12 -27.07 18.67
N THR A 516 7.24 -28.05 18.95
CA THR A 516 5.82 -27.98 18.60
C THR A 516 4.96 -27.93 19.88
N TYR A 517 4.02 -26.98 19.95
CA TYR A 517 3.07 -26.80 21.05
C TYR A 517 1.66 -26.91 20.49
N VAL A 518 0.87 -27.86 20.99
CA VAL A 518 -0.50 -28.12 20.55
C VAL A 518 -1.47 -27.65 21.60
N PHE A 519 -2.43 -26.83 21.22
CA PHE A 519 -3.44 -26.25 22.11
C PHE A 519 -4.83 -26.76 21.72
N GLU A 520 -5.60 -27.16 22.73
CA GLU A 520 -7.04 -27.36 22.61
C GLU A 520 -7.71 -25.99 22.84
N VAL A 521 -8.16 -25.38 21.75
CA VAL A 521 -8.88 -24.11 21.82
C VAL A 521 -10.39 -24.34 21.84
N PRO A 522 -11.19 -23.47 22.51
CA PRO A 522 -12.64 -23.60 22.50
C PRO A 522 -13.22 -23.56 21.09
N ASP A 523 -14.28 -24.33 20.83
CA ASP A 523 -15.02 -24.30 19.59
C ASP A 523 -15.48 -22.87 19.24
N ASN A 524 -15.24 -22.44 17.99
CA ASN A 524 -15.52 -21.10 17.49
C ASN A 524 -14.77 -19.98 18.23
N TYR A 525 -13.64 -20.30 18.86
CA TYR A 525 -12.76 -19.30 19.42
C TYR A 525 -12.23 -18.38 18.32
N THR A 526 -12.37 -17.07 18.52
CA THR A 526 -11.87 -16.07 17.55
C THR A 526 -10.74 -15.28 18.19
N MET A 527 -9.56 -15.37 17.62
CA MET A 527 -8.47 -14.42 17.91
C MET A 527 -8.78 -13.07 17.25
N TYR A 528 -8.43 -11.98 17.94
CA TYR A 528 -8.61 -10.61 17.44
C TYR A 528 -7.46 -9.74 17.91
N GLY A 529 -6.47 -9.49 17.07
CA GLY A 529 -5.33 -8.66 17.41
C GLY A 529 -3.97 -9.33 17.18
N ILE A 530 -3.03 -9.09 18.08
CA ILE A 530 -1.62 -9.50 17.98
C ILE A 530 -1.36 -10.69 18.91
N PRO A 531 -1.13 -11.91 18.39
CA PRO A 531 -0.70 -13.02 19.22
C PRO A 531 0.77 -12.83 19.66
N GLU A 532 1.06 -13.24 20.91
CA GLU A 532 2.39 -13.10 21.51
C GLU A 532 2.93 -14.45 21.99
N VAL A 533 4.18 -14.72 21.66
CA VAL A 533 4.91 -15.90 22.13
C VAL A 533 5.98 -15.45 23.13
N HIS A 534 5.81 -15.79 24.39
CA HIS A 534 6.79 -15.52 25.42
C HIS A 534 7.66 -16.76 25.62
N LEU A 535 8.96 -16.59 25.45
CA LEU A 535 9.95 -17.64 25.46
C LEU A 535 11.10 -17.27 26.39
N ARG A 536 11.71 -18.30 26.98
CA ARG A 536 13.00 -18.17 27.64
C ARG A 536 13.97 -19.09 26.92
N MET A 537 14.97 -18.49 26.26
CA MET A 537 15.89 -19.21 25.38
C MET A 537 17.35 -18.93 25.71
N SER A 538 18.20 -19.90 25.40
CA SER A 538 19.67 -19.77 25.44
C SER A 538 20.29 -20.32 24.17
N THR A 539 21.48 -19.84 23.82
CA THR A 539 22.27 -20.37 22.71
C THR A 539 23.75 -20.51 23.09
N PRO A 540 24.43 -21.53 22.61
CA PRO A 540 25.91 -21.61 22.71
C PRO A 540 26.61 -20.68 21.71
N ASP A 541 25.87 -20.26 20.63
CA ASP A 541 26.40 -19.52 19.49
C ASP A 541 26.22 -18.01 19.73
N THR A 542 27.20 -17.34 20.30
CA THR A 542 27.12 -15.90 20.66
C THR A 542 27.86 -14.98 19.71
N ASP A 543 28.58 -15.54 18.74
CA ASP A 543 29.41 -14.83 17.77
C ASP A 543 28.81 -14.78 16.36
N LYS A 544 27.60 -15.35 16.19
CA LYS A 544 26.89 -15.38 14.90
C LYS A 544 25.91 -14.22 14.83
N GLU A 545 25.84 -13.63 13.67
CA GLU A 545 24.89 -12.55 13.36
C GLU A 545 23.58 -13.13 12.80
N ALA A 546 22.45 -12.44 13.06
CA ALA A 546 21.13 -12.77 12.52
C ALA A 546 20.70 -14.23 12.82
N MET A 547 20.65 -14.59 14.09
CA MET A 547 20.15 -15.90 14.55
C MET A 547 18.62 -15.88 14.67
N MET A 548 17.94 -16.20 13.58
CA MET A 548 16.49 -16.15 13.50
C MET A 548 15.81 -17.20 14.38
N VAL A 549 14.79 -16.80 15.10
CA VAL A 549 13.78 -17.69 15.68
C VAL A 549 12.43 -17.36 15.06
N THR A 550 11.83 -18.35 14.43
CA THR A 550 10.53 -18.27 13.78
C THR A 550 9.47 -18.89 14.68
N ALA A 551 8.36 -18.20 14.87
CA ALA A 551 7.15 -18.72 15.50
C ALA A 551 6.02 -18.72 14.47
N ALA A 552 5.45 -19.90 14.18
CA ALA A 552 4.37 -20.08 13.21
C ALA A 552 3.14 -20.70 13.89
N LEU A 553 2.00 -20.02 13.83
CA LEU A 553 0.73 -20.51 14.35
C LEU A 553 -0.10 -21.11 13.21
N ILE A 554 -0.48 -22.37 13.37
CA ILE A 554 -1.17 -23.17 12.36
C ILE A 554 -2.46 -23.71 12.95
N ASP A 555 -3.54 -23.63 12.19
CA ASP A 555 -4.78 -24.34 12.44
C ASP A 555 -4.70 -25.72 11.78
N THR A 556 -5.07 -26.76 12.51
CA THR A 556 -5.08 -28.14 12.02
C THR A 556 -6.38 -28.86 12.34
N ILE A 557 -6.79 -29.78 11.47
CA ILE A 557 -7.96 -30.63 11.67
C ILE A 557 -7.67 -32.06 11.29
N ASP A 558 -8.16 -33.01 12.08
CA ASP A 558 -8.12 -34.42 11.78
C ASP A 558 -9.30 -34.78 10.86
N GLY A 559 -9.05 -35.25 9.62
CA GLY A 559 -10.05 -35.73 8.69
C GLY A 559 -10.16 -34.99 7.37
N GLU A 560 -11.23 -35.24 6.60
CA GLU A 560 -11.40 -34.75 5.22
C GLU A 560 -12.16 -33.40 5.10
N THR A 561 -12.53 -32.76 6.20
CA THR A 561 -13.24 -31.48 6.16
C THR A 561 -12.27 -30.33 5.94
N GLY A 562 -12.13 -29.89 4.72
CA GLY A 562 -11.15 -28.86 4.39
C GLY A 562 -11.50 -27.45 4.89
N PHE A 563 -10.47 -26.61 4.96
CA PHE A 563 -10.57 -25.19 5.23
C PHE A 563 -11.26 -24.43 4.09
N LYS A 564 -11.83 -23.28 4.41
CA LYS A 564 -12.11 -22.28 3.37
C LYS A 564 -10.79 -21.71 2.89
N ALA A 565 -10.42 -22.06 1.69
CA ALA A 565 -9.22 -21.52 1.07
C ALA A 565 -9.52 -20.18 0.40
N TYR A 566 -8.44 -19.40 0.26
CA TYR A 566 -8.47 -18.20 -0.55
C TYR A 566 -8.80 -18.50 -1.98
N LEU A 567 -9.48 -17.55 -2.56
CA LEU A 567 -9.70 -17.51 -3.98
C LEU A 567 -8.41 -17.12 -4.68
N THR A 568 -7.55 -18.07 -4.94
CA THR A 568 -6.55 -17.90 -5.98
C THR A 568 -7.18 -17.91 -7.37
N LYS A 569 -8.47 -18.32 -7.47
CA LYS A 569 -9.27 -18.21 -8.70
C LYS A 569 -10.69 -17.84 -8.31
N ALA A 570 -11.01 -16.55 -8.42
CA ALA A 570 -12.36 -16.09 -8.24
C ALA A 570 -13.35 -16.90 -9.09
N ARG A 571 -14.38 -17.43 -8.48
CA ARG A 571 -15.60 -17.72 -9.22
C ARG A 571 -16.18 -16.38 -9.62
N LEU A 572 -16.22 -16.20 -10.87
CA LEU A 572 -16.60 -14.98 -11.48
C LEU A 572 -18.10 -15.09 -11.79
N HIS A 573 -18.92 -14.49 -10.95
CA HIS A 573 -20.34 -14.35 -11.19
C HIS A 573 -20.62 -13.12 -12.05
N ASP A 574 -21.68 -13.18 -12.83
CA ASP A 574 -22.19 -12.00 -13.53
C ASP A 574 -22.57 -10.93 -12.50
N CYS A 575 -22.21 -9.71 -12.79
CA CYS A 575 -22.25 -8.62 -11.85
C CYS A 575 -23.62 -8.04 -11.58
N VAL A 576 -23.57 -7.19 -10.55
CA VAL A 576 -24.61 -6.24 -10.19
C VAL A 576 -25.16 -5.52 -11.44
N PRO A 577 -26.47 -5.39 -11.59
CA PRO A 577 -27.08 -4.68 -12.71
C PRO A 577 -26.53 -3.26 -12.81
N VAL A 578 -26.18 -2.87 -14.00
CA VAL A 578 -25.83 -1.50 -14.34
C VAL A 578 -27.00 -0.61 -13.97
N LYS A 579 -26.75 0.38 -13.09
CA LYS A 579 -27.73 1.44 -12.85
C LYS A 579 -27.66 2.42 -14.02
N THR A 580 -28.80 2.90 -14.44
CA THR A 580 -28.92 3.98 -15.41
C THR A 580 -29.48 5.22 -14.73
N ILE A 581 -28.98 6.39 -15.10
CA ILE A 581 -29.60 7.67 -14.78
C ILE A 581 -30.14 8.23 -16.10
N GLY A 582 -31.46 8.31 -16.20
CA GLY A 582 -32.11 8.69 -17.45
C GLY A 582 -31.74 7.73 -18.59
N GLU A 583 -31.09 8.24 -19.64
CA GLU A 583 -30.65 7.46 -20.80
C GLU A 583 -29.16 7.04 -20.72
N VAL A 584 -28.46 7.40 -19.64
CA VAL A 584 -27.03 7.14 -19.52
C VAL A 584 -26.78 5.74 -18.97
N GLU A 585 -26.15 4.90 -19.75
CA GLU A 585 -25.68 3.59 -19.30
C GLU A 585 -24.41 3.75 -18.44
N THR A 586 -24.45 3.16 -17.26
CA THR A 586 -23.35 3.21 -16.31
C THR A 586 -22.32 2.14 -16.62
N GLY A 587 -21.29 2.48 -17.34
CA GLY A 587 -20.11 1.69 -17.55
C GLY A 587 -20.30 0.18 -17.79
N PRO A 588 -20.58 -0.29 -19.02
CA PRO A 588 -20.85 -1.70 -19.30
C PRO A 588 -19.73 -2.65 -18.94
N ARG A 589 -18.54 -2.15 -18.57
CA ARG A 589 -17.38 -2.96 -18.21
C ARG A 589 -17.37 -3.35 -16.74
N LEU A 590 -17.85 -2.51 -15.82
CA LEU A 590 -18.05 -2.91 -14.41
C LEU A 590 -19.16 -3.95 -14.27
N ALA A 591 -20.19 -3.86 -15.09
CA ALA A 591 -21.26 -4.87 -15.16
C ALA A 591 -20.75 -6.28 -15.54
N ARG A 592 -19.55 -6.44 -16.01
CA ARG A 592 -18.93 -7.72 -16.37
C ARG A 592 -17.83 -8.16 -15.41
N THR A 593 -17.58 -7.39 -14.36
CA THR A 593 -16.57 -7.75 -13.37
C THR A 593 -17.07 -8.92 -12.54
N LYS A 594 -16.24 -9.91 -12.40
CA LYS A 594 -16.57 -11.16 -11.75
C LYS A 594 -16.40 -11.02 -10.25
N MET A 595 -17.42 -11.37 -9.47
CA MET A 595 -17.41 -11.28 -8.02
C MET A 595 -16.49 -12.32 -7.39
N LYS A 596 -15.72 -11.94 -6.38
CA LYS A 596 -14.88 -12.83 -5.58
C LYS A 596 -15.71 -13.45 -4.44
N GLU A 597 -15.55 -14.72 -4.21
CA GLU A 597 -16.12 -15.44 -3.06
C GLU A 597 -15.12 -16.43 -2.45
N LEU A 598 -15.24 -16.69 -1.16
CA LEU A 598 -14.46 -17.74 -0.51
C LEU A 598 -14.97 -19.14 -0.91
N VAL A 599 -14.04 -20.06 -1.13
CA VAL A 599 -14.35 -21.48 -1.34
C VAL A 599 -13.61 -22.34 -0.34
N LYS A 600 -14.24 -23.44 0.11
CA LYS A 600 -13.56 -24.44 0.93
C LYS A 600 -12.48 -25.17 0.14
N SER A 601 -11.34 -25.41 0.77
CA SER A 601 -10.28 -26.26 0.25
C SER A 601 -10.33 -27.65 0.88
N SER A 602 -9.54 -28.58 0.37
CA SER A 602 -9.31 -29.89 0.98
C SER A 602 -8.07 -29.92 1.88
N ALA A 603 -7.46 -28.77 2.18
CA ALA A 603 -6.31 -28.72 3.08
C ALA A 603 -6.73 -29.11 4.51
N THR A 604 -5.83 -29.76 5.24
CA THR A 604 -6.01 -30.15 6.64
C THR A 604 -5.19 -29.31 7.61
N ALA A 605 -4.47 -28.33 7.08
CA ALA A 605 -3.69 -27.37 7.83
C ALA A 605 -3.73 -25.99 7.16
N LYS A 606 -3.62 -24.93 7.95
CA LYS A 606 -3.54 -23.55 7.49
C LYS A 606 -2.64 -22.72 8.41
N LEU A 607 -1.60 -22.11 7.84
CA LEU A 607 -0.83 -21.08 8.52
C LEU A 607 -1.72 -19.86 8.75
N ILE A 608 -1.93 -19.52 10.02
CA ILE A 608 -2.75 -18.37 10.44
C ILE A 608 -1.91 -17.10 10.43
N THR A 609 -0.82 -17.14 11.19
CA THR A 609 0.07 -16.00 11.41
C THR A 609 1.45 -16.49 11.86
N PHE A 610 2.44 -15.63 11.76
CA PHE A 610 3.82 -15.94 12.12
C PHE A 610 4.56 -14.68 12.59
N GLY A 611 5.68 -14.87 13.22
CA GLY A 611 6.59 -13.81 13.63
C GLY A 611 8.02 -14.33 13.74
N TYR A 612 8.96 -13.41 13.82
CA TYR A 612 10.40 -13.70 13.91
C TYR A 612 11.04 -12.87 15.01
N THR A 613 12.15 -13.33 15.55
CA THR A 613 13.03 -12.52 16.39
C THR A 613 14.48 -12.95 16.18
N ASP A 614 15.42 -12.04 16.42
CA ASP A 614 16.83 -12.36 16.52
C ASP A 614 17.16 -12.77 17.97
N LEU A 615 17.87 -13.88 18.17
CA LEU A 615 18.39 -14.26 19.47
C LEU A 615 19.29 -13.19 20.12
N GLN A 616 19.88 -12.32 19.31
CA GLN A 616 20.71 -11.21 19.83
C GLN A 616 19.89 -10.00 20.31
N ASN A 617 18.59 -9.93 19.98
CA ASN A 617 17.69 -8.81 20.33
C ASN A 617 16.65 -9.23 21.36
N HIS A 618 17.07 -9.72 22.51
CA HIS A 618 16.16 -10.22 23.56
C HIS A 618 15.32 -9.14 24.25
N ASP A 619 15.70 -7.86 24.17
CA ASP A 619 15.00 -6.74 24.81
C ASP A 619 14.05 -5.99 23.86
N GLY A 620 13.82 -6.50 22.65
CA GLY A 620 13.01 -5.84 21.64
C GLY A 620 11.50 -5.84 21.94
N GLY A 621 10.80 -4.81 21.44
CA GLY A 621 9.35 -4.63 21.55
C GLY A 621 8.61 -4.89 20.23
N TYR A 622 7.37 -4.38 20.13
CA TYR A 622 6.55 -4.58 18.93
C TYR A 622 6.93 -3.65 17.77
N GLU A 623 7.25 -2.40 18.04
CA GLU A 623 7.57 -1.42 17.00
C GLU A 623 9.02 -1.59 16.52
N GLY A 624 9.29 -1.34 15.23
CA GLY A 624 10.61 -1.53 14.62
C GLY A 624 11.74 -0.80 15.34
N ARG A 625 11.49 0.41 15.83
CA ARG A 625 12.43 1.22 16.63
C ARG A 625 12.88 0.60 17.95
N ASP A 626 12.18 -0.44 18.41
CA ASP A 626 12.57 -1.16 19.62
C ASP A 626 13.71 -2.16 19.34
N TYR A 627 14.10 -2.34 18.07
CA TYR A 627 15.11 -3.30 17.66
C TYR A 627 16.42 -2.62 17.28
N THR A 628 17.21 -2.30 18.29
CA THR A 628 18.59 -1.86 18.15
C THR A 628 19.50 -2.96 18.67
N ARG A 629 20.69 -3.09 18.09
CA ARG A 629 21.67 -4.08 18.56
C ARG A 629 21.99 -3.83 20.02
N PRO A 630 21.88 -4.85 20.91
CA PRO A 630 22.21 -4.67 22.33
C PRO A 630 23.69 -4.29 22.50
N GLU A 631 23.98 -3.38 23.43
CA GLU A 631 25.34 -3.00 23.76
C GLU A 631 26.10 -4.14 24.46
N GLU A 632 25.37 -5.00 25.17
CA GLU A 632 25.96 -6.13 25.90
C GLU A 632 25.83 -7.41 25.07
N PRO A 633 26.93 -8.09 24.73
CA PRO A 633 26.89 -9.35 24.02
C PRO A 633 26.28 -10.44 24.90
N MET A 634 25.55 -11.37 24.28
CA MET A 634 24.98 -12.55 24.94
C MET A 634 26.10 -13.41 25.55
N THR A 635 25.79 -14.06 26.68
CA THR A 635 26.64 -15.08 27.29
C THR A 635 26.21 -16.47 26.83
N ALA A 636 27.12 -17.27 26.31
CA ALA A 636 26.85 -18.63 25.85
C ALA A 636 26.20 -19.48 26.95
N GLY A 637 25.02 -20.06 26.63
CA GLY A 637 24.24 -20.89 27.54
C GLY A 637 23.46 -20.14 28.63
N GLU A 638 23.53 -18.81 28.68
CA GLU A 638 22.67 -18.00 29.56
C GLU A 638 21.29 -17.85 28.93
N TYR A 639 20.24 -17.93 29.75
CA TYR A 639 18.85 -17.82 29.30
C TYR A 639 18.36 -16.38 29.36
N TYR A 640 17.83 -15.88 28.24
CA TYR A 640 17.20 -14.58 28.09
C TYR A 640 15.70 -14.73 27.82
N ASN A 641 14.91 -13.70 28.13
CA ASN A 641 13.49 -13.68 27.84
C ASN A 641 13.27 -13.02 26.49
N TYR A 642 12.33 -13.57 25.71
CA TYR A 642 11.95 -13.07 24.40
C TYR A 642 10.44 -12.97 24.30
N THR A 643 9.97 -11.97 23.57
CA THR A 643 8.58 -11.88 23.11
C THR A 643 8.59 -11.83 21.61
N ILE A 644 8.06 -12.86 20.94
CA ILE A 644 7.82 -12.85 19.50
C ILE A 644 6.41 -12.41 19.25
N TYR A 645 6.25 -11.26 18.61
CA TYR A 645 4.95 -10.77 18.17
C TYR A 645 4.63 -11.36 16.80
N LEU A 646 3.52 -12.10 16.71
CA LEU A 646 3.03 -12.57 15.43
C LEU A 646 2.31 -11.44 14.69
N GLN A 647 2.07 -11.63 13.39
CA GLN A 647 1.34 -10.62 12.63
C GLN A 647 -0.08 -10.45 13.16
N PRO A 648 -0.58 -9.21 13.26
CA PRO A 648 -1.96 -8.94 13.66
C PRO A 648 -2.94 -9.74 12.79
N THR A 649 -3.90 -10.39 13.42
CA THR A 649 -4.86 -11.25 12.70
C THR A 649 -6.23 -11.26 13.36
N VAL A 650 -7.23 -11.66 12.58
CA VAL A 650 -8.53 -12.07 13.09
C VAL A 650 -8.83 -13.44 12.51
N TYR A 651 -8.93 -14.44 13.38
CA TYR A 651 -9.08 -15.82 12.97
C TYR A 651 -9.99 -16.61 13.92
N THR A 652 -10.96 -17.33 13.36
CA THR A 652 -11.88 -18.19 14.11
C THR A 652 -11.49 -19.66 13.92
N PHE A 653 -11.21 -20.36 15.00
CA PHE A 653 -11.05 -21.81 15.00
C PHE A 653 -12.43 -22.50 14.92
N GLU A 654 -12.66 -23.29 13.89
CA GLU A 654 -13.90 -24.04 13.75
C GLU A 654 -13.94 -25.23 14.73
N PRO A 655 -15.12 -25.82 15.05
CA PRO A 655 -15.22 -26.93 15.99
C PRO A 655 -14.35 -28.13 15.61
N GLY A 656 -13.61 -28.64 16.59
CA GLY A 656 -12.69 -29.77 16.42
C GLY A 656 -11.32 -29.42 15.82
N HIS A 657 -11.05 -28.13 15.55
CA HIS A 657 -9.75 -27.65 15.14
C HIS A 657 -8.80 -27.46 16.34
N LYS A 658 -7.50 -27.52 16.08
CA LYS A 658 -6.44 -27.32 17.07
C LYS A 658 -5.50 -26.20 16.62
N ALA A 659 -5.06 -25.42 17.58
CA ALA A 659 -3.98 -24.46 17.35
C ALA A 659 -2.63 -25.18 17.57
N VAL A 660 -1.77 -25.12 16.57
CA VAL A 660 -0.41 -25.69 16.62
C VAL A 660 0.58 -24.56 16.42
N LEU A 661 1.39 -24.28 17.45
CA LEU A 661 2.49 -23.33 17.37
C LEU A 661 3.79 -24.11 17.16
N VAL A 662 4.55 -23.72 16.14
CA VAL A 662 5.86 -24.30 15.83
C VAL A 662 6.92 -23.22 16.01
N ILE A 663 7.93 -23.52 16.83
CA ILE A 663 9.13 -22.67 16.98
C ILE A 663 10.28 -23.38 16.26
N THR A 664 10.93 -22.68 15.36
CA THR A 664 12.07 -23.20 14.58
C THR A 664 13.08 -22.09 14.29
N GLY A 665 14.25 -22.45 13.74
CA GLY A 665 15.30 -21.47 13.50
C GLY A 665 15.20 -20.76 12.15
N TRP A 666 14.27 -21.12 11.28
CA TRP A 666 14.28 -20.58 9.92
C TRP A 666 12.94 -20.73 9.19
N ASP A 667 12.64 -19.79 8.27
CA ASP A 667 11.45 -19.82 7.43
C ASP A 667 11.83 -19.88 5.93
N PRO A 668 11.41 -20.90 5.18
CA PRO A 668 11.79 -21.08 3.79
C PRO A 668 11.26 -19.98 2.87
N TYR A 669 10.19 -19.29 3.26
CA TYR A 669 9.58 -18.25 2.44
C TYR A 669 10.30 -16.90 2.48
N ILE A 670 11.17 -16.69 3.45
CA ILE A 670 12.04 -15.51 3.48
C ILE A 670 12.94 -15.45 2.25
N GLU A 671 13.33 -16.61 1.71
CA GLU A 671 14.17 -16.69 0.50
C GLU A 671 13.38 -16.87 -0.82
N ALA A 672 12.11 -17.24 -0.78
CA ALA A 672 11.37 -17.56 -2.00
C ALA A 672 11.04 -16.32 -2.87
N TYR A 673 11.20 -15.12 -2.33
CA TYR A 673 11.04 -13.88 -3.08
C TYR A 673 12.34 -13.32 -3.64
N SER A 674 13.50 -13.88 -3.31
CA SER A 674 14.75 -13.52 -3.96
C SER A 674 14.96 -14.41 -5.19
N GLU A 675 14.55 -13.97 -6.35
CA GLU A 675 14.97 -14.56 -7.64
C GLU A 675 16.46 -14.30 -7.95
N GLY A 676 17.17 -13.59 -7.09
CA GLY A 676 18.61 -13.38 -7.14
C GLY A 676 19.38 -14.47 -6.43
N ASP A 677 20.55 -14.80 -6.95
CA ASP A 677 21.53 -15.80 -6.49
C ASP A 677 21.85 -15.67 -4.98
N SER A 678 20.90 -16.11 -4.11
CA SER A 678 21.12 -16.14 -2.68
C SER A 678 22.09 -17.27 -2.34
N THR A 679 23.37 -16.96 -2.39
CA THR A 679 24.44 -17.85 -1.94
C THR A 679 24.52 -17.97 -0.40
N GLU A 680 23.71 -17.20 0.32
CA GLU A 680 23.69 -17.27 1.79
C GLU A 680 22.76 -18.41 2.24
N LYS A 681 23.38 -19.52 2.58
CA LYS A 681 22.70 -20.61 3.27
C LYS A 681 22.29 -20.16 4.68
N PRO A 682 21.17 -20.72 5.24
CA PRO A 682 20.89 -20.56 6.67
C PRO A 682 22.16 -20.85 7.47
N ARG A 683 22.46 -19.97 8.40
CA ARG A 683 23.63 -20.18 9.28
C ARG A 683 23.31 -21.33 10.23
N ASP A 684 24.27 -22.23 10.42
CA ASP A 684 24.13 -23.30 11.40
C ASP A 684 24.30 -22.70 12.80
N TYR A 685 23.28 -22.75 13.62
CA TYR A 685 23.26 -22.40 15.04
C TYR A 685 22.27 -23.30 15.77
N SER A 686 22.31 -23.27 17.09
CA SER A 686 21.36 -23.98 17.92
C SER A 686 20.88 -23.14 19.08
N PHE A 687 19.71 -23.46 19.60
CA PHE A 687 19.19 -22.83 20.80
C PHE A 687 18.32 -23.78 21.62
N ASP A 688 18.23 -23.51 22.90
CA ASP A 688 17.44 -24.24 23.85
C ASP A 688 16.25 -23.39 24.33
N ILE A 689 15.07 -23.98 24.39
CA ILE A 689 13.84 -23.37 24.91
C ILE A 689 13.50 -23.99 26.25
N ASP A 690 13.37 -23.17 27.30
CA ASP A 690 12.85 -23.58 28.62
C ASP A 690 11.31 -23.71 28.54
N ASN A 691 10.81 -24.91 28.36
CA ASN A 691 9.38 -25.17 28.24
C ASN A 691 8.57 -24.84 29.52
N ALA A 692 9.23 -24.75 30.67
CA ALA A 692 8.56 -24.34 31.91
C ALA A 692 8.24 -22.84 31.97
N ALA A 693 8.97 -22.03 31.16
CA ALA A 693 8.78 -20.59 31.03
C ALA A 693 8.03 -20.19 29.74
N PHE A 694 7.56 -21.18 28.96
CA PHE A 694 6.82 -20.94 27.72
C PHE A 694 5.39 -20.48 28.01
N GLU A 695 4.96 -19.40 27.35
CA GLU A 695 3.59 -18.91 27.35
C GLU A 695 3.21 -18.43 25.94
N PHE A 696 2.03 -18.81 25.48
CA PHE A 696 1.43 -18.25 24.27
C PHE A 696 0.15 -17.51 24.64
N ARG A 697 0.09 -16.23 24.27
CA ARG A 697 -1.04 -15.35 24.50
C ARG A 697 -1.88 -15.23 23.24
N PHE A 698 -3.08 -15.75 23.33
CA PHE A 698 -4.09 -15.63 22.29
C PHE A 698 -4.82 -14.29 22.47
N PRO A 699 -4.84 -13.41 21.48
CA PRO A 699 -5.62 -12.18 21.57
C PRO A 699 -7.11 -12.52 21.63
N LEU A 700 -7.79 -11.95 22.61
CA LEU A 700 -9.19 -12.25 22.88
C LEU A 700 -10.10 -11.43 21.98
N CYS A 701 -11.08 -12.08 21.36
CA CYS A 701 -12.10 -11.39 20.58
C CYS A 701 -13.10 -10.67 21.48
N VAL A 702 -13.16 -9.36 21.33
CA VAL A 702 -14.34 -8.60 21.76
C VAL A 702 -15.53 -9.05 20.92
N GLN A 703 -16.70 -9.26 21.51
CA GLN A 703 -17.89 -9.69 20.75
C GLN A 703 -18.15 -8.70 19.60
N PRO A 704 -18.42 -9.19 18.38
CA PRO A 704 -18.76 -8.30 17.28
C PRO A 704 -19.93 -7.39 17.67
N SER A 705 -19.86 -6.13 17.27
CA SER A 705 -20.93 -5.16 17.56
C SER A 705 -22.17 -5.41 16.70
N HIS A 706 -22.04 -6.09 15.55
CA HIS A 706 -23.16 -6.52 14.67
C HIS A 706 -22.73 -7.65 13.73
#